data_07c4d0e1bc5af50e34450fba333bafd1
#
_entry.id   07c4d0e1bc5af50e34450fba333bafd1
#
_cell.length_a   1.000
_cell.length_b   1.000
_cell.length_c   1.000
_cell.angle_alpha   90.00
_cell.angle_beta   90.00
_cell.angle_gamma   90.00
#
_symmetry.space_group_name_H-M   'P 1'
#
loop_
_entity.id
_entity.type
_entity.pdbx_description
1 polymer ?
#
loop_
_entity_poly.entity_id
_entity_poly.type
_entity_poly.pdbx_seq_one_letter_code
_entity_poly.pdbx_strand_id
1 'polypeptide(L)'
;MIQAIQRPTLVVVGTGMAGAKVVEEVLARDPDRFQVRMFGAEPHGTYNRILLSHYLGGQADPERLWLNPLEWYESRNVRVHAGVKVEAIDRERRVVIGGGGKVAEPYDALVLATGSRPFVPPLEGSNQRGVFVFRTLQDCEAIAAYAQDCDRAVVIGGGLLGLEAARGLLSHGLEVTVVEVAPHLMIQQLDPVGGALLKRKLEAMGVRVLTDTATTALLGDNGRVTGLRFKDGGTLATDMVVISCGIRPNAEVAKAAGLAVERAIVVDDQLRTTDESIFAVGECVQHRGKVYGLVDPVYEQSRVLADVLTGKQPDATYQGSRLSTTLKVMGVDLTSMGEVNAAGSDCEVVSHLDPAAGIYKKLVVRDGRLVGAVLLGIPDHGGRVQRLFKNAEPLSEPAVDLLTGASARDALLADSGGADLLALADDVQICNCHAVNKGQIVAAIQEGKCSIEALGGCTRAGTGCGTCQPILGQLIDLYGTGTKGQSEKNKIEIIKEEKDGLDALPDVLRLAPTNNWGEMTEADKQRAKWHGLFFRPQTPGNFMLRLRLEAGRTNARQLRVIADLSDEFGKGFADLTTRQQIQLRWFTLGDVPEIWRRLEEVGLHSKQTGMDNVRGVCGCPVSGLTPHELLDATPVIRQFNEVIVGNKEFSNLPRKFNVTITGCLENCCHPETQDIGLVPAFRELDGQQVNGFNVLVGGKQGSGGYRPATPLDTFARPEEAAEVCTAITAAFRDHGSRATRVRARLAFLIEDRGIAWFRTEVERRLGRKLLRAGTDMRKAHHADHLGIHPQKKPYPHYEGPALHYVGMLVPVGRITTTQLRAVADLAERYGNGEVRATTGQNLIVPNVPEHRIGALTDEPIFQELPFDPSPIMRGLVACTGTDYCGMALIETKGYALQVARELERRTEGRKVMPLTIHWSGCPASCGMHQVATIGLQGCRSRQSNGEIVDAAHVCVNGKAGPNPVVATDLMYDVPIERLADALEPIVSYLPRK
;
A
#
# COMPACT_ATOMS: atom_id res chain seq x y z
N MET A 1 5.60 -22.39 59.38
CA MET A 1 4.54 -21.97 58.48
C MET A 1 4.80 -20.53 58.10
N ILE A 2 5.33 -20.28 56.92
CA ILE A 2 5.47 -18.94 56.36
C ILE A 2 4.04 -18.54 56.01
N GLN A 3 3.47 -17.56 56.75
CA GLN A 3 2.23 -16.93 56.33
C GLN A 3 2.45 -16.39 54.90
N ALA A 4 1.69 -16.94 53.96
CA ALA A 4 1.69 -16.37 52.62
C ALA A 4 1.22 -14.92 52.71
N ILE A 5 2.07 -13.98 52.41
CA ILE A 5 1.74 -12.55 52.33
C ILE A 5 0.63 -12.45 51.27
N GLN A 6 -0.60 -12.18 51.77
CA GLN A 6 -1.76 -12.03 50.87
C GLN A 6 -1.55 -10.74 50.07
N ARG A 7 -1.36 -10.87 48.75
CA ARG A 7 -1.17 -9.72 47.86
C ARG A 7 -2.42 -8.83 47.91
N PRO A 8 -2.27 -7.52 47.90
CA PRO A 8 -3.44 -6.62 47.83
C PRO A 8 -4.22 -6.82 46.52
N THR A 9 -5.51 -6.60 46.57
CA THR A 9 -6.40 -6.76 45.42
C THR A 9 -6.58 -5.44 44.71
N LEU A 10 -6.22 -5.44 43.40
CA LEU A 10 -6.54 -4.36 42.46
C LEU A 10 -7.76 -4.74 41.67
N VAL A 11 -8.82 -3.97 41.80
CA VAL A 11 -10.02 -4.11 40.94
C VAL A 11 -10.03 -3.04 39.86
N VAL A 12 -10.24 -3.42 38.59
CA VAL A 12 -10.35 -2.50 37.45
C VAL A 12 -11.73 -2.65 36.82
N VAL A 13 -12.50 -1.57 36.79
CA VAL A 13 -13.84 -1.53 36.21
C VAL A 13 -13.75 -0.99 34.78
N GLY A 14 -13.82 -1.90 33.82
CA GLY A 14 -13.74 -1.65 32.38
C GLY A 14 -12.62 -2.47 31.72
N THR A 15 -12.98 -3.32 30.75
CA THR A 15 -12.07 -4.09 29.89
C THR A 15 -11.77 -3.36 28.57
N GLY A 16 -12.11 -2.08 28.46
CA GLY A 16 -11.72 -1.25 27.32
C GLY A 16 -10.23 -0.91 27.31
N MET A 17 -9.78 -0.13 26.30
CA MET A 17 -8.37 0.22 26.09
C MET A 17 -7.72 0.86 27.35
N ALA A 18 -8.47 1.65 28.13
CA ALA A 18 -7.97 2.28 29.35
C ALA A 18 -7.67 1.25 30.46
N GLY A 19 -8.65 0.41 30.81
CA GLY A 19 -8.48 -0.59 31.86
C GLY A 19 -7.44 -1.64 31.50
N ALA A 20 -7.41 -2.09 30.25
CA ALA A 20 -6.38 -3.00 29.76
C ALA A 20 -4.99 -2.38 29.88
N LYS A 21 -4.84 -1.11 29.51
CA LYS A 21 -3.54 -0.42 29.57
C LYS A 21 -3.04 -0.25 31.00
N VAL A 22 -3.91 0.06 31.95
CA VAL A 22 -3.52 0.08 33.37
C VAL A 22 -2.99 -1.27 33.81
N VAL A 23 -3.69 -2.35 33.50
CA VAL A 23 -3.26 -3.71 33.88
C VAL A 23 -1.94 -4.07 33.23
N GLU A 24 -1.76 -3.79 31.94
CA GLU A 24 -0.50 -4.00 31.24
C GLU A 24 0.67 -3.26 31.92
N GLU A 25 0.47 -1.98 32.22
CA GLU A 25 1.52 -1.14 32.82
C GLU A 25 1.84 -1.55 34.27
N VAL A 26 0.84 -1.97 35.05
CA VAL A 26 1.06 -2.51 36.42
C VAL A 26 1.85 -3.82 36.36
N LEU A 27 1.43 -4.76 35.50
CA LEU A 27 2.13 -6.05 35.34
C LEU A 27 3.55 -5.90 34.81
N ALA A 28 3.78 -4.93 33.93
CA ALA A 28 5.10 -4.64 33.36
C ALA A 28 6.08 -4.08 34.42
N ARG A 29 5.57 -3.34 35.40
CA ARG A 29 6.38 -2.76 36.49
C ARG A 29 6.62 -3.73 37.64
N ASP A 30 5.57 -4.42 38.05
CA ASP A 30 5.61 -5.38 39.16
C ASP A 30 4.47 -6.41 38.98
N PRO A 31 4.73 -7.58 38.38
CA PRO A 31 3.73 -8.60 38.12
C PRO A 31 3.18 -9.25 39.40
N ASP A 32 3.91 -9.13 40.51
CA ASP A 32 3.57 -9.75 41.77
C ASP A 32 2.93 -8.78 42.77
N ARG A 33 2.78 -7.51 42.43
CA ARG A 33 2.27 -6.47 43.31
C ARG A 33 0.83 -6.69 43.75
N PHE A 34 -0.04 -7.09 42.85
CA PHE A 34 -1.48 -7.20 43.07
C PHE A 34 -2.06 -8.53 42.64
N GLN A 35 -3.15 -8.94 43.29
CA GLN A 35 -4.14 -9.81 42.67
C GLN A 35 -5.07 -8.94 41.81
N VAL A 36 -4.98 -9.06 40.50
CA VAL A 36 -5.75 -8.21 39.59
C VAL A 36 -7.09 -8.86 39.21
N ARG A 37 -8.19 -8.10 39.34
CA ARG A 37 -9.53 -8.48 38.96
C ARG A 37 -10.14 -7.40 38.07
N MET A 38 -10.78 -7.79 36.98
CA MET A 38 -11.37 -6.86 36.03
C MET A 38 -12.87 -7.16 35.84
N PHE A 39 -13.65 -6.10 35.62
CA PHE A 39 -15.05 -6.19 35.19
C PHE A 39 -15.20 -5.61 33.79
N GLY A 40 -15.79 -6.36 32.87
CA GLY A 40 -16.12 -5.94 31.51
C GLY A 40 -17.62 -6.09 31.23
N ALA A 41 -18.30 -5.02 30.81
CA ALA A 41 -19.69 -5.10 30.39
C ALA A 41 -19.90 -5.86 29.09
N GLU A 42 -18.89 -5.88 28.23
CA GLU A 42 -18.83 -6.67 26.99
C GLU A 42 -18.31 -8.10 27.30
N PRO A 43 -18.79 -9.14 26.55
CA PRO A 43 -18.52 -10.54 26.91
C PRO A 43 -17.18 -11.09 26.44
N HIS A 44 -16.25 -10.22 26.06
CA HIS A 44 -14.96 -10.58 25.47
C HIS A 44 -13.81 -9.75 26.05
N GLY A 45 -12.58 -10.04 25.59
CA GLY A 45 -11.36 -9.31 25.95
C GLY A 45 -11.31 -7.91 25.34
N THR A 46 -10.16 -7.29 25.46
CA THR A 46 -9.94 -5.93 24.95
C THR A 46 -9.63 -5.93 23.45
N TYR A 47 -10.31 -5.08 22.72
CA TYR A 47 -10.08 -4.87 21.30
C TYR A 47 -9.77 -3.40 20.97
N ASN A 48 -9.16 -3.20 19.80
CA ASN A 48 -8.80 -1.87 19.30
C ASN A 48 -10.01 -1.16 18.70
N ARG A 49 -10.62 -0.25 19.47
CA ARG A 49 -11.80 0.53 19.02
C ARG A 49 -11.53 1.44 17.84
N ILE A 50 -10.26 1.79 17.57
CA ILE A 50 -9.87 2.61 16.42
C ILE A 50 -10.11 1.86 15.10
N LEU A 51 -10.07 0.53 15.12
CA LEU A 51 -10.28 -0.31 13.94
C LEU A 51 -11.75 -0.66 13.65
N LEU A 52 -12.70 -0.20 14.46
CA LEU A 52 -14.12 -0.50 14.27
C LEU A 52 -14.67 -0.02 12.93
N SER A 53 -14.19 1.12 12.42
CA SER A 53 -14.58 1.61 11.09
C SER A 53 -14.10 0.69 9.96
N HIS A 54 -12.92 0.12 10.09
CA HIS A 54 -12.40 -0.86 9.14
C HIS A 54 -13.14 -2.19 9.24
N TYR A 55 -13.51 -2.58 10.46
CA TYR A 55 -14.33 -3.76 10.70
C TYR A 55 -15.73 -3.62 10.10
N LEU A 56 -16.40 -2.47 10.33
CA LEU A 56 -17.69 -2.15 9.72
C LEU A 56 -17.62 -2.18 8.19
N GLY A 57 -16.52 -1.70 7.60
CA GLY A 57 -16.30 -1.72 6.15
C GLY A 57 -15.85 -3.07 5.58
N GLY A 58 -15.80 -4.14 6.38
CA GLY A 58 -15.32 -5.45 5.95
C GLY A 58 -13.81 -5.50 5.65
N GLN A 59 -13.03 -4.49 6.07
CA GLN A 59 -11.62 -4.32 5.77
C GLN A 59 -10.69 -4.80 6.89
N ALA A 60 -11.22 -5.10 8.07
CA ALA A 60 -10.43 -5.58 9.21
C ALA A 60 -10.73 -7.06 9.46
N ASP A 61 -9.65 -7.85 9.54
CA ASP A 61 -9.70 -9.20 10.08
C ASP A 61 -10.16 -9.15 11.55
N PRO A 62 -11.20 -9.89 11.94
CA PRO A 62 -11.66 -9.97 13.33
C PRO A 62 -10.52 -10.26 14.32
N GLU A 63 -9.53 -11.09 13.95
CA GLU A 63 -8.40 -11.44 14.81
C GLU A 63 -7.46 -10.25 15.09
N ARG A 64 -7.35 -9.30 14.15
CA ARG A 64 -6.53 -8.08 14.32
C ARG A 64 -7.17 -7.02 15.21
N LEU A 65 -8.45 -7.17 15.52
CA LEU A 65 -9.12 -6.27 16.46
C LEU A 65 -8.63 -6.47 17.89
N TRP A 66 -8.24 -7.70 18.26
CA TRP A 66 -7.90 -8.04 19.62
C TRP A 66 -6.57 -7.46 20.04
N LEU A 67 -6.56 -6.63 21.10
CA LEU A 67 -5.37 -6.19 21.82
C LEU A 67 -5.00 -7.22 22.87
N ASN A 68 -5.94 -7.60 23.73
CA ASN A 68 -5.78 -8.60 24.76
C ASN A 68 -7.02 -9.51 24.78
N PRO A 69 -6.97 -10.68 24.16
CA PRO A 69 -8.03 -11.68 24.29
C PRO A 69 -8.09 -12.22 25.74
N LEU A 70 -9.16 -12.93 26.11
CA LEU A 70 -9.35 -13.40 27.49
C LEU A 70 -8.20 -14.31 27.96
N GLU A 71 -7.67 -15.13 27.08
CA GLU A 71 -6.52 -16.03 27.31
C GLU A 71 -5.24 -15.24 27.69
N TRP A 72 -5.08 -14.02 27.18
CA TRP A 72 -3.97 -13.14 27.55
C TRP A 72 -4.02 -12.76 29.02
N TYR A 73 -5.20 -12.49 29.55
CA TYR A 73 -5.41 -12.18 30.97
C TYR A 73 -5.23 -13.41 31.86
N GLU A 74 -5.81 -14.54 31.46
CA GLU A 74 -5.70 -15.83 32.18
C GLU A 74 -4.25 -16.25 32.33
N SER A 75 -3.45 -16.17 31.26
CA SER A 75 -2.03 -16.52 31.27
C SER A 75 -1.18 -15.66 32.21
N ARG A 76 -1.71 -14.54 32.71
CA ARG A 76 -1.08 -13.59 33.63
C ARG A 76 -1.74 -13.53 35.01
N ASN A 77 -2.57 -14.53 35.33
CA ASN A 77 -3.34 -14.61 36.58
C ASN A 77 -4.22 -13.38 36.83
N VAL A 78 -4.73 -12.74 35.79
CA VAL A 78 -5.73 -11.68 35.86
C VAL A 78 -7.10 -12.30 35.69
N ARG A 79 -7.96 -12.16 36.71
CA ARG A 79 -9.32 -12.65 36.61
C ARG A 79 -10.22 -11.61 35.96
N VAL A 80 -10.86 -11.96 34.85
CA VAL A 80 -11.79 -11.09 34.12
C VAL A 80 -13.22 -11.61 34.27
N HIS A 81 -14.10 -10.76 34.78
CA HIS A 81 -15.55 -10.97 34.79
C HIS A 81 -16.13 -10.37 33.49
N ALA A 82 -15.98 -11.09 32.36
CA ALA A 82 -16.49 -10.67 31.06
C ALA A 82 -18.03 -10.76 31.03
N GLY A 83 -18.71 -9.80 30.38
CA GLY A 83 -20.17 -9.69 30.36
C GLY A 83 -20.79 -9.23 31.67
N VAL A 84 -20.00 -8.80 32.65
CA VAL A 84 -20.47 -8.36 33.97
C VAL A 84 -20.36 -6.85 34.12
N LYS A 85 -21.48 -6.16 34.02
CA LYS A 85 -21.55 -4.72 34.28
C LYS A 85 -21.53 -4.45 35.78
N VAL A 86 -20.69 -3.50 36.21
CA VAL A 86 -20.68 -3.00 37.58
C VAL A 86 -21.86 -2.06 37.79
N GLU A 87 -22.60 -2.28 38.91
CA GLU A 87 -23.82 -1.55 39.26
C GLU A 87 -23.65 -0.70 40.50
N ALA A 88 -22.78 -1.13 41.45
CA ALA A 88 -22.55 -0.42 42.68
C ALA A 88 -21.11 -0.58 43.18
N ILE A 89 -20.65 0.40 43.94
CA ILE A 89 -19.40 0.40 44.70
C ILE A 89 -19.75 0.71 46.15
N ASP A 90 -19.53 -0.26 47.04
CA ASP A 90 -19.63 -0.08 48.48
C ASP A 90 -18.29 0.37 49.02
N ARG A 91 -18.14 1.65 49.30
CA ARG A 91 -16.88 2.27 49.74
C ARG A 91 -16.56 1.91 51.18
N GLU A 92 -17.57 1.70 52.04
CA GLU A 92 -17.36 1.36 53.47
C GLU A 92 -16.80 -0.06 53.57
N ARG A 93 -17.36 -1.00 52.80
CA ARG A 93 -16.90 -2.38 52.75
C ARG A 93 -15.76 -2.63 51.76
N ARG A 94 -15.44 -1.63 50.91
CA ARG A 94 -14.48 -1.73 49.80
C ARG A 94 -14.78 -2.90 48.89
N VAL A 95 -16.02 -2.95 48.36
CA VAL A 95 -16.48 -4.03 47.49
C VAL A 95 -17.12 -3.43 46.22
N VAL A 96 -16.76 -4.00 45.06
CA VAL A 96 -17.40 -3.71 43.76
C VAL A 96 -18.45 -4.78 43.48
N ILE A 97 -19.64 -4.36 43.13
CA ILE A 97 -20.81 -5.25 42.90
C ILE A 97 -21.27 -5.14 41.46
N GLY A 98 -21.47 -6.27 40.78
CA GLY A 98 -21.92 -6.36 39.42
C GLY A 98 -22.79 -7.58 39.11
N GLY A 99 -23.34 -7.66 37.90
CA GLY A 99 -24.09 -8.80 37.41
C GLY A 99 -25.41 -9.08 38.19
N GLY A 100 -26.15 -8.05 38.55
CA GLY A 100 -27.34 -8.17 39.36
C GLY A 100 -27.06 -8.60 40.81
N GLY A 101 -25.92 -8.21 41.35
CA GLY A 101 -25.50 -8.56 42.70
C GLY A 101 -24.88 -9.95 42.84
N LYS A 102 -24.67 -10.68 41.72
CA LYS A 102 -24.11 -12.05 41.72
C LYS A 102 -22.60 -12.09 41.86
N VAL A 103 -21.93 -11.02 41.51
CA VAL A 103 -20.44 -10.89 41.57
C VAL A 103 -20.13 -9.76 42.51
N ALA A 104 -19.33 -10.04 43.53
CA ALA A 104 -18.85 -9.06 44.52
C ALA A 104 -17.34 -9.30 44.72
N GLU A 105 -16.52 -8.28 44.40
CA GLU A 105 -15.05 -8.38 44.56
C GLU A 105 -14.58 -7.31 45.53
N PRO A 106 -13.87 -7.71 46.57
CA PRO A 106 -13.19 -6.75 47.49
C PRO A 106 -11.99 -6.10 46.79
N TYR A 107 -11.67 -4.87 47.19
CA TYR A 107 -10.50 -4.14 46.68
C TYR A 107 -9.70 -3.47 47.77
N ASP A 108 -8.39 -3.45 47.59
CA ASP A 108 -7.45 -2.57 48.32
C ASP A 108 -7.21 -1.29 47.48
N ALA A 109 -7.21 -1.42 46.16
CA ALA A 109 -7.19 -0.32 45.23
C ALA A 109 -8.25 -0.58 44.13
N LEU A 110 -8.97 0.47 43.71
CA LEU A 110 -9.99 0.40 42.66
C LEU A 110 -9.67 1.40 41.53
N VAL A 111 -9.72 0.94 40.30
CA VAL A 111 -9.56 1.81 39.11
C VAL A 111 -10.85 1.82 38.31
N LEU A 112 -11.42 3.00 38.13
CA LEU A 112 -12.59 3.24 37.27
C LEU A 112 -12.11 3.60 35.85
N ALA A 113 -12.30 2.68 34.89
CA ALA A 113 -11.99 2.83 33.49
C ALA A 113 -13.26 2.60 32.63
N THR A 114 -14.39 3.14 33.10
CA THR A 114 -15.75 2.92 32.59
C THR A 114 -15.98 3.52 31.20
N GLY A 115 -15.07 4.37 30.70
CA GLY A 115 -15.12 4.96 29.37
C GLY A 115 -16.31 5.90 29.15
N SER A 116 -16.89 5.82 27.96
CA SER A 116 -18.00 6.67 27.54
C SER A 116 -19.02 5.88 26.72
N ARG A 117 -20.21 6.48 26.56
CA ARG A 117 -21.29 5.99 25.70
C ARG A 117 -21.63 7.02 24.62
N PRO A 118 -22.22 6.62 23.47
CA PRO A 118 -22.72 7.55 22.47
C PRO A 118 -23.78 8.50 23.07
N PHE A 119 -23.71 9.73 22.62
CA PHE A 119 -24.76 10.69 22.89
C PHE A 119 -25.82 10.62 21.80
N VAL A 120 -27.05 10.24 22.19
CA VAL A 120 -28.23 10.29 21.33
C VAL A 120 -28.99 11.53 21.70
N PRO A 121 -29.12 12.51 20.79
CA PRO A 121 -29.98 13.68 21.03
C PRO A 121 -31.45 13.25 21.29
N PRO A 122 -32.22 14.03 22.00
CA PRO A 122 -33.65 13.73 22.26
C PRO A 122 -34.51 13.96 20.99
N LEU A 123 -34.33 13.02 20.02
CA LEU A 123 -35.07 13.03 18.75
C LEU A 123 -36.29 12.12 18.82
N GLU A 124 -37.42 12.64 18.38
CA GLU A 124 -38.58 11.81 18.17
C GLU A 124 -38.27 10.67 17.19
N GLY A 125 -38.65 9.43 17.51
CA GLY A 125 -38.41 8.28 16.65
C GLY A 125 -37.01 7.66 16.77
N SER A 126 -36.13 8.09 17.69
CA SER A 126 -34.79 7.56 17.86
C SER A 126 -34.71 6.09 18.31
N ASN A 127 -35.80 5.50 18.74
CA ASN A 127 -35.92 4.10 19.15
C ASN A 127 -36.48 3.16 18.07
N GLN A 128 -36.68 3.65 16.85
CA GLN A 128 -37.21 2.84 15.76
C GLN A 128 -36.17 1.83 15.24
N ARG A 129 -36.65 0.74 14.68
CA ARG A 129 -35.80 -0.23 13.96
C ARG A 129 -35.12 0.45 12.78
N GLY A 130 -33.82 0.22 12.63
CA GLY A 130 -32.99 0.86 11.60
C GLY A 130 -32.30 2.12 12.09
N VAL A 131 -32.42 2.46 13.39
CA VAL A 131 -31.65 3.53 14.04
C VAL A 131 -30.57 2.91 14.91
N PHE A 132 -29.32 3.31 14.69
CA PHE A 132 -28.15 2.74 15.35
C PHE A 132 -27.26 3.81 15.95
N VAL A 133 -26.38 3.38 16.85
CA VAL A 133 -25.20 4.11 17.29
C VAL A 133 -23.94 3.36 16.82
N PHE A 134 -22.79 4.02 16.82
CA PHE A 134 -21.52 3.40 16.38
C PHE A 134 -20.47 3.55 17.48
N ARG A 135 -20.25 2.48 18.27
CA ARG A 135 -19.32 2.52 19.40
C ARG A 135 -18.68 1.19 19.76
N THR A 136 -19.40 0.08 19.61
CA THR A 136 -18.98 -1.25 20.04
C THR A 136 -18.88 -2.20 18.85
N LEU A 137 -18.25 -3.36 19.05
CA LEU A 137 -18.23 -4.43 18.05
C LEU A 137 -19.64 -4.89 17.68
N GLN A 138 -20.49 -5.01 18.69
CA GLN A 138 -21.90 -5.39 18.52
C GLN A 138 -22.68 -4.36 17.68
N ASP A 139 -22.40 -3.06 17.85
CA ASP A 139 -23.00 -2.03 17.00
C ASP A 139 -22.58 -2.23 15.54
N CYS A 140 -21.30 -2.53 15.27
CA CYS A 140 -20.80 -2.79 13.91
C CYS A 140 -21.51 -3.98 13.27
N GLU A 141 -21.64 -5.07 14.01
CA GLU A 141 -22.34 -6.28 13.54
C GLU A 141 -23.81 -6.02 13.23
N ALA A 142 -24.50 -5.29 14.11
CA ALA A 142 -25.90 -4.91 13.92
C ALA A 142 -26.10 -3.98 12.71
N ILE A 143 -25.21 -2.99 12.54
CA ILE A 143 -25.21 -2.09 11.39
C ILE A 143 -24.95 -2.86 10.10
N ALA A 144 -23.91 -3.69 10.06
CA ALA A 144 -23.54 -4.46 8.87
C ALA A 144 -24.63 -5.44 8.44
N ALA A 145 -25.26 -6.12 9.41
CA ALA A 145 -26.38 -7.01 9.14
C ALA A 145 -27.61 -6.28 8.58
N TYR A 146 -27.93 -5.11 9.14
CA TYR A 146 -29.10 -4.35 8.69
C TYR A 146 -28.86 -3.66 7.35
N ALA A 147 -27.63 -3.26 7.05
CA ALA A 147 -27.24 -2.61 5.81
C ALA A 147 -27.48 -3.46 4.56
N GLN A 148 -27.52 -4.80 4.71
CA GLN A 148 -27.79 -5.72 3.59
C GLN A 148 -29.17 -5.54 2.94
N ASP A 149 -30.14 -5.02 3.69
CA ASP A 149 -31.53 -4.80 3.26
C ASP A 149 -31.84 -3.31 3.03
N CYS A 150 -30.80 -2.48 2.82
CA CYS A 150 -30.91 -1.04 2.69
C CYS A 150 -30.24 -0.52 1.42
N ASP A 151 -30.82 0.52 0.82
CA ASP A 151 -30.21 1.26 -0.29
C ASP A 151 -29.58 2.57 0.19
N ARG A 152 -30.16 3.21 1.22
CA ARG A 152 -29.82 4.54 1.67
C ARG A 152 -29.56 4.59 3.17
N ALA A 153 -28.49 5.24 3.55
CA ALA A 153 -28.13 5.47 4.94
C ALA A 153 -27.86 6.95 5.21
N VAL A 154 -28.28 7.39 6.39
CA VAL A 154 -27.95 8.73 6.90
C VAL A 154 -27.11 8.59 8.16
N VAL A 155 -26.01 9.35 8.22
CA VAL A 155 -25.19 9.51 9.41
C VAL A 155 -25.45 10.91 9.99
N ILE A 156 -25.95 10.97 11.23
CA ILE A 156 -26.16 12.22 11.95
C ILE A 156 -24.91 12.50 12.79
N GLY A 157 -24.13 13.50 12.38
CA GLY A 157 -22.88 13.96 12.98
C GLY A 157 -21.69 13.85 12.03
N GLY A 158 -21.11 14.98 11.69
CA GLY A 158 -19.95 15.13 10.78
C GLY A 158 -18.60 15.17 11.50
N GLY A 159 -18.54 14.62 12.72
CA GLY A 159 -17.29 14.40 13.45
C GLY A 159 -16.59 13.12 13.02
N LEU A 160 -15.42 12.82 13.65
CA LEU A 160 -14.56 11.70 13.29
C LEU A 160 -15.31 10.38 13.16
N LEU A 161 -15.97 9.94 14.24
CA LEU A 161 -16.68 8.65 14.27
C LEU A 161 -17.85 8.58 13.26
N GLY A 162 -18.51 9.71 13.00
CA GLY A 162 -19.58 9.78 12.00
C GLY A 162 -19.04 9.60 10.58
N LEU A 163 -17.94 10.23 10.26
CA LEU A 163 -17.29 10.08 8.95
C LEU A 163 -16.72 8.67 8.77
N GLU A 164 -16.18 8.07 9.83
CA GLU A 164 -15.74 6.67 9.82
C GLU A 164 -16.91 5.70 9.61
N ALA A 165 -18.06 5.92 10.28
CA ALA A 165 -19.26 5.14 10.05
C ALA A 165 -19.76 5.31 8.60
N ALA A 166 -19.77 6.53 8.07
CA ALA A 166 -20.16 6.81 6.70
C ALA A 166 -19.27 6.04 5.68
N ARG A 167 -17.97 5.94 5.93
CA ARG A 167 -17.06 5.14 5.12
C ARG A 167 -17.41 3.65 5.15
N GLY A 168 -17.68 3.12 6.35
CA GLY A 168 -18.09 1.73 6.51
C GLY A 168 -19.36 1.44 5.70
N LEU A 169 -20.37 2.31 5.79
CA LEU A 169 -21.63 2.17 5.06
C LEU A 169 -21.46 2.26 3.52
N LEU A 170 -20.59 3.15 3.03
CA LEU A 170 -20.23 3.20 1.61
C LEU A 170 -19.66 1.88 1.11
N SER A 171 -18.86 1.20 1.95
CA SER A 171 -18.27 -0.10 1.58
C SER A 171 -19.32 -1.20 1.44
N HIS A 172 -20.51 -1.02 2.03
CA HIS A 172 -21.68 -1.88 1.84
C HIS A 172 -22.52 -1.49 0.61
N GLY A 173 -22.11 -0.49 -0.17
CA GLY A 173 -22.79 -0.08 -1.39
C GLY A 173 -23.99 0.85 -1.21
N LEU A 174 -24.20 1.40 0.00
CA LEU A 174 -25.32 2.29 0.27
C LEU A 174 -25.06 3.71 -0.25
N GLU A 175 -26.11 4.42 -0.63
CA GLU A 175 -26.10 5.86 -0.82
C GLU A 175 -26.03 6.55 0.56
N VAL A 176 -24.89 7.18 0.88
CA VAL A 176 -24.63 7.73 2.20
C VAL A 176 -24.79 9.25 2.21
N THR A 177 -25.62 9.76 3.14
CA THR A 177 -25.72 11.19 3.45
C THR A 177 -25.21 11.44 4.87
N VAL A 178 -24.30 12.39 5.04
CA VAL A 178 -23.86 12.89 6.34
C VAL A 178 -24.61 14.20 6.63
N VAL A 179 -25.26 14.28 7.80
CA VAL A 179 -25.99 15.46 8.28
C VAL A 179 -25.27 16.02 9.49
N GLU A 180 -24.81 17.29 9.39
CA GLU A 180 -24.07 17.98 10.44
C GLU A 180 -24.78 19.29 10.80
N VAL A 181 -25.02 19.48 12.10
CA VAL A 181 -25.65 20.70 12.63
C VAL A 181 -24.71 21.90 12.60
N ALA A 182 -23.41 21.65 12.69
CA ALA A 182 -22.40 22.69 12.63
C ALA A 182 -22.18 23.19 11.18
N PRO A 183 -21.59 24.40 11.00
CA PRO A 183 -21.36 24.98 9.68
C PRO A 183 -20.34 24.25 8.83
N HIS A 184 -19.52 23.40 9.42
CA HIS A 184 -18.56 22.58 8.70
C HIS A 184 -18.26 21.26 9.44
N LEU A 185 -17.67 20.31 8.69
CA LEU A 185 -17.26 19.01 9.22
C LEU A 185 -16.10 19.14 10.20
N MET A 186 -15.99 18.21 11.15
CA MET A 186 -14.83 18.08 12.06
C MET A 186 -14.53 19.36 12.84
N ILE A 187 -15.55 20.03 13.36
CA ILE A 187 -15.47 21.36 14.00
C ILE A 187 -14.43 21.44 15.15
N GLN A 188 -14.08 20.31 15.78
CA GLN A 188 -13.08 20.25 16.84
C GLN A 188 -11.65 20.17 16.29
N GLN A 189 -11.46 19.68 15.05
CA GLN A 189 -10.16 19.42 14.45
C GLN A 189 -9.83 20.33 13.28
N LEU A 190 -10.83 20.95 12.67
CA LEU A 190 -10.69 21.81 11.51
C LEU A 190 -11.28 23.18 11.74
N ASP A 191 -10.72 24.17 11.08
CA ASP A 191 -11.35 25.46 10.89
C ASP A 191 -12.29 25.41 9.66
N PRO A 192 -13.07 26.49 9.39
CA PRO A 192 -14.02 26.50 8.28
C PRO A 192 -13.39 26.18 6.91
N VAL A 193 -12.13 26.60 6.67
CA VAL A 193 -11.43 26.35 5.40
C VAL A 193 -11.11 24.87 5.23
N GLY A 194 -10.53 24.26 6.26
CA GLY A 194 -10.25 22.84 6.28
C GLY A 194 -11.52 22.00 6.20
N GLY A 195 -12.59 22.39 6.92
CA GLY A 195 -13.88 21.72 6.89
C GLY A 195 -14.56 21.76 5.52
N ALA A 196 -14.50 22.91 4.83
CA ALA A 196 -15.03 23.04 3.47
C ALA A 196 -14.23 22.21 2.44
N LEU A 197 -12.89 22.13 2.59
CA LEU A 197 -12.06 21.31 1.73
C LEU A 197 -12.34 19.82 1.96
N LEU A 198 -12.50 19.39 3.22
CA LEU A 198 -12.86 18.01 3.56
C LEU A 198 -14.24 17.67 2.96
N LYS A 199 -15.25 18.52 3.09
CA LYS A 199 -16.58 18.33 2.50
C LYS A 199 -16.47 18.04 1.00
N ARG A 200 -15.76 18.88 0.23
CA ARG A 200 -15.57 18.69 -1.22
C ARG A 200 -14.92 17.35 -1.55
N LYS A 201 -13.92 16.94 -0.76
CA LYS A 201 -13.27 15.63 -0.96
C LYS A 201 -14.24 14.48 -0.73
N LEU A 202 -15.08 14.53 0.30
CA LEU A 202 -16.07 13.51 0.59
C LEU A 202 -17.18 13.45 -0.47
N GLU A 203 -17.64 14.61 -0.93
CA GLU A 203 -18.63 14.68 -2.02
C GLU A 203 -18.07 14.11 -3.33
N ALA A 204 -16.79 14.33 -3.63
CA ALA A 204 -16.11 13.71 -4.76
C ALA A 204 -15.97 12.17 -4.63
N MET A 205 -16.07 11.62 -3.43
CA MET A 205 -16.08 10.18 -3.13
C MET A 205 -17.50 9.57 -3.12
N GLY A 206 -18.53 10.37 -3.43
CA GLY A 206 -19.92 9.91 -3.51
C GLY A 206 -20.73 10.05 -2.20
N VAL A 207 -20.20 10.73 -1.19
CA VAL A 207 -20.96 11.03 0.03
C VAL A 207 -21.68 12.37 -0.11
N ARG A 208 -22.99 12.39 0.09
CA ARG A 208 -23.71 13.65 0.20
C ARG A 208 -23.50 14.27 1.58
N VAL A 209 -23.15 15.55 1.67
CA VAL A 209 -22.88 16.24 2.94
C VAL A 209 -23.77 17.44 3.13
N LEU A 210 -24.62 17.43 4.17
CA LEU A 210 -25.48 18.54 4.58
C LEU A 210 -24.93 19.14 5.88
N THR A 211 -24.39 20.33 5.80
CA THR A 211 -23.95 21.15 6.94
C THR A 211 -25.02 22.18 7.29
N ASP A 212 -24.92 22.84 8.43
CA ASP A 212 -25.92 23.77 8.98
C ASP A 212 -27.34 23.14 9.04
N THR A 213 -27.42 21.82 9.20
CA THR A 213 -28.67 21.08 9.07
C THR A 213 -29.02 20.37 10.38
N ALA A 214 -30.00 20.87 11.10
CA ALA A 214 -30.45 20.30 12.37
C ALA A 214 -31.59 19.32 12.15
N THR A 215 -31.37 18.05 12.53
CA THR A 215 -32.42 17.02 12.56
C THR A 215 -33.31 17.22 13.79
N THR A 216 -34.64 17.20 13.62
CA THR A 216 -35.62 17.36 14.71
C THR A 216 -36.39 16.09 15.02
N ALA A 217 -36.58 15.20 14.04
CA ALA A 217 -37.27 13.93 14.23
C ALA A 217 -36.81 12.88 13.22
N LEU A 218 -36.93 11.61 13.61
CA LEU A 218 -36.79 10.49 12.71
C LEU A 218 -38.18 9.99 12.34
N LEU A 219 -38.47 9.99 11.05
CA LEU A 219 -39.75 9.58 10.50
C LEU A 219 -39.77 8.05 10.39
N GLY A 220 -40.91 7.44 10.57
CA GLY A 220 -41.05 6.00 10.47
C GLY A 220 -42.41 5.51 10.08
N ASP A 221 -42.43 4.29 9.59
CA ASP A 221 -43.64 3.54 9.32
C ASP A 221 -43.51 2.14 9.94
N ASN A 222 -44.59 1.71 10.65
CA ASN A 222 -44.63 0.40 11.31
C ASN A 222 -43.40 0.12 12.24
N GLY A 223 -42.90 1.18 12.92
CA GLY A 223 -41.75 1.05 13.83
C GLY A 223 -40.40 0.94 13.16
N ARG A 224 -40.30 1.13 11.83
CA ARG A 224 -39.05 1.18 11.04
C ARG A 224 -38.79 2.61 10.56
N VAL A 225 -37.56 3.07 10.62
CA VAL A 225 -37.18 4.40 10.11
C VAL A 225 -37.35 4.45 8.59
N THR A 226 -37.90 5.57 8.10
CA THR A 226 -38.13 5.81 6.66
C THR A 226 -37.56 7.18 6.22
N GLY A 227 -37.11 8.00 7.16
CA GLY A 227 -36.54 9.30 6.84
C GLY A 227 -36.28 10.17 8.07
N LEU A 228 -35.81 11.38 7.78
CA LEU A 228 -35.53 12.43 8.76
C LEU A 228 -36.36 13.66 8.45
N ARG A 229 -36.68 14.46 9.51
CA ARG A 229 -37.22 15.81 9.39
C ARG A 229 -36.22 16.81 9.95
N PHE A 230 -35.99 17.86 9.22
CA PHE A 230 -35.07 18.95 9.59
C PHE A 230 -35.82 20.12 10.24
N LYS A 231 -35.08 21.01 10.87
CA LYS A 231 -35.60 22.18 11.57
C LYS A 231 -36.29 23.17 10.62
N ASP A 232 -35.88 23.24 9.38
CA ASP A 232 -36.46 24.08 8.30
C ASP A 232 -37.76 23.46 7.72
N GLY A 233 -38.18 22.29 8.19
CA GLY A 233 -39.34 21.55 7.71
C GLY A 233 -39.04 20.61 6.55
N GLY A 234 -37.83 20.63 6.00
CA GLY A 234 -37.37 19.70 4.97
C GLY A 234 -37.35 18.25 5.49
N THR A 235 -37.44 17.30 4.55
CA THR A 235 -37.36 15.87 4.86
C THR A 235 -36.34 15.17 3.95
N LEU A 236 -35.74 14.10 4.47
CA LEU A 236 -34.83 13.25 3.72
C LEU A 236 -35.21 11.79 3.94
N ALA A 237 -35.54 11.10 2.88
CA ALA A 237 -35.84 9.66 2.93
C ALA A 237 -34.57 8.82 3.12
N THR A 238 -34.67 7.81 3.98
CA THR A 238 -33.55 6.86 4.24
C THR A 238 -34.11 5.56 4.81
N ASP A 239 -33.37 4.48 4.66
CA ASP A 239 -33.71 3.16 5.16
C ASP A 239 -32.99 2.84 6.48
N MET A 240 -31.90 3.59 6.77
CA MET A 240 -31.07 3.42 7.97
C MET A 240 -30.56 4.76 8.47
N VAL A 241 -30.42 4.89 9.80
CA VAL A 241 -29.80 6.06 10.46
C VAL A 241 -28.74 5.60 11.45
N VAL A 242 -27.53 6.20 11.37
CA VAL A 242 -26.48 6.04 12.39
C VAL A 242 -26.29 7.37 13.11
N ILE A 243 -26.50 7.40 14.42
CA ILE A 243 -26.34 8.58 15.27
C ILE A 243 -24.93 8.63 15.85
N SER A 244 -24.16 9.64 15.48
CA SER A 244 -22.79 9.88 15.92
C SER A 244 -22.56 11.33 16.38
N CYS A 245 -23.39 11.78 17.34
CA CYS A 245 -23.44 13.16 17.85
C CYS A 245 -22.52 13.41 19.05
N GLY A 246 -21.41 12.64 19.18
CA GLY A 246 -20.47 12.75 20.29
C GLY A 246 -20.70 11.70 21.39
N ILE A 247 -20.01 11.86 22.52
CA ILE A 247 -19.97 10.90 23.63
C ILE A 247 -20.32 11.55 24.97
N ARG A 248 -20.75 10.71 25.92
CA ARG A 248 -20.96 11.08 27.32
C ARG A 248 -20.12 10.17 28.23
N PRO A 249 -19.31 10.69 29.15
CA PRO A 249 -18.60 9.90 30.14
C PRO A 249 -19.53 9.02 30.97
N ASN A 250 -19.11 7.79 31.23
CA ASN A 250 -19.84 6.84 32.10
C ASN A 250 -19.40 7.06 33.55
N ALA A 251 -20.04 7.98 34.25
CA ALA A 251 -19.72 8.37 35.62
C ALA A 251 -20.83 8.01 36.64
N GLU A 252 -21.86 7.33 36.20
CA GLU A 252 -23.05 7.05 37.02
C GLU A 252 -22.70 6.24 38.26
N VAL A 253 -21.90 5.18 38.11
CA VAL A 253 -21.53 4.32 39.24
C VAL A 253 -20.64 5.06 40.25
N ALA A 254 -19.77 5.94 39.77
CA ALA A 254 -18.94 6.79 40.64
C ALA A 254 -19.79 7.81 41.39
N LYS A 255 -20.74 8.43 40.70
CA LYS A 255 -21.68 9.38 41.30
C LYS A 255 -22.58 8.71 42.35
N ALA A 256 -23.11 7.52 42.05
CA ALA A 256 -23.90 6.75 42.99
C ALA A 256 -23.12 6.31 44.24
N ALA A 257 -21.82 6.10 44.10
CA ALA A 257 -20.89 5.82 45.21
C ALA A 257 -20.47 7.08 46.01
N GLY A 258 -20.99 8.27 45.67
CA GLY A 258 -20.65 9.51 46.36
C GLY A 258 -19.29 10.10 46.03
N LEU A 259 -18.68 9.73 44.87
CA LEU A 259 -17.49 10.36 44.39
C LEU A 259 -17.80 11.69 43.67
N ALA A 260 -16.85 12.61 43.64
CA ALA A 260 -17.00 13.88 42.94
C ALA A 260 -17.15 13.66 41.43
N VAL A 261 -18.27 14.09 40.88
CA VAL A 261 -18.59 14.03 39.44
C VAL A 261 -19.15 15.36 39.00
N GLU A 262 -18.52 15.96 37.99
CA GLU A 262 -19.01 17.14 37.27
C GLU A 262 -19.47 16.72 35.85
N ARG A 263 -18.66 17.02 34.84
CA ARG A 263 -18.88 16.51 33.46
C ARG A 263 -18.44 15.04 33.32
N ALA A 264 -17.46 14.66 34.16
CA ALA A 264 -16.91 13.30 34.30
C ALA A 264 -16.43 13.11 35.75
N ILE A 265 -15.80 11.98 36.06
CA ILE A 265 -15.23 11.70 37.38
C ILE A 265 -14.05 12.64 37.61
N VAL A 266 -14.12 13.48 38.66
CA VAL A 266 -13.06 14.43 38.99
C VAL A 266 -11.88 13.70 39.66
N VAL A 267 -10.68 13.94 39.13
CA VAL A 267 -9.46 13.37 39.70
C VAL A 267 -8.37 14.42 39.86
N ASP A 268 -7.45 14.15 40.78
CA ASP A 268 -6.23 14.91 41.02
C ASP A 268 -5.11 14.57 40.01
N ASP A 269 -3.91 15.14 40.20
CA ASP A 269 -2.75 14.90 39.34
C ASP A 269 -2.17 13.48 39.47
N GLN A 270 -2.54 12.71 40.50
CA GLN A 270 -2.22 11.30 40.65
C GLN A 270 -3.34 10.38 40.17
N LEU A 271 -4.37 10.96 39.53
CA LEU A 271 -5.55 10.26 39.03
C LEU A 271 -6.44 9.64 40.13
N ARG A 272 -6.30 10.13 41.38
CA ARG A 272 -7.15 9.77 42.52
C ARG A 272 -8.48 10.53 42.43
N THR A 273 -9.51 9.88 42.84
CA THR A 273 -10.84 10.49 43.08
C THR A 273 -10.86 11.17 44.45
N THR A 274 -12.01 11.55 44.94
CA THR A 274 -12.20 12.00 46.34
C THR A 274 -12.06 10.91 47.41
N ASP A 275 -11.76 9.68 46.96
CA ASP A 275 -11.45 8.54 47.81
C ASP A 275 -10.04 8.07 47.51
N GLU A 276 -9.17 8.01 48.51
CA GLU A 276 -7.74 7.71 48.36
C GLU A 276 -7.45 6.32 47.79
N SER A 277 -8.38 5.38 47.93
CA SER A 277 -8.28 4.02 47.38
C SER A 277 -8.91 3.85 45.99
N ILE A 278 -9.54 4.89 45.46
CA ILE A 278 -10.26 4.85 44.18
C ILE A 278 -9.64 5.85 43.22
N PHE A 279 -9.21 5.32 42.08
CA PHE A 279 -8.61 6.04 40.96
C PHE A 279 -9.51 5.97 39.73
N ALA A 280 -9.31 6.87 38.78
CA ALA A 280 -10.00 6.79 37.51
C ALA A 280 -9.08 7.19 36.33
N VAL A 281 -9.30 6.56 35.15
CA VAL A 281 -8.55 6.83 33.93
C VAL A 281 -9.45 6.75 32.68
N GLY A 282 -9.05 7.47 31.63
CA GLY A 282 -9.69 7.38 30.33
C GLY A 282 -10.81 8.40 30.11
N GLU A 283 -11.74 8.06 29.24
CA GLU A 283 -12.82 8.97 28.79
C GLU A 283 -13.86 9.28 29.89
N CYS A 284 -13.87 8.53 30.99
CA CYS A 284 -14.73 8.79 32.13
C CYS A 284 -14.17 9.84 33.10
N VAL A 285 -13.00 10.41 32.85
CA VAL A 285 -12.24 11.26 33.76
C VAL A 285 -12.28 12.72 33.38
N GLN A 286 -12.41 13.60 34.40
CA GLN A 286 -12.15 15.03 34.31
C GLN A 286 -10.94 15.37 35.14
N HIS A 287 -9.86 15.80 34.46
CA HIS A 287 -8.63 16.26 35.12
C HIS A 287 -8.41 17.75 34.82
N ARG A 288 -8.23 18.58 35.88
CA ARG A 288 -8.04 20.04 35.76
C ARG A 288 -9.10 20.68 34.83
N GLY A 289 -10.38 20.26 34.98
CA GLY A 289 -11.52 20.75 34.19
C GLY A 289 -11.63 20.23 32.76
N LYS A 290 -10.68 19.41 32.30
CA LYS A 290 -10.67 18.85 30.93
C LYS A 290 -11.10 17.37 30.91
N VAL A 291 -11.87 17.02 29.90
CA VAL A 291 -12.23 15.63 29.55
C VAL A 291 -11.59 15.31 28.21
N TYR A 292 -10.98 14.14 28.08
CA TYR A 292 -10.26 13.73 26.88
C TYR A 292 -11.02 12.58 26.17
N GLY A 293 -11.20 12.71 24.85
CA GLY A 293 -11.83 11.70 24.00
C GLY A 293 -10.87 11.06 22.99
N LEU A 294 -9.57 10.98 23.33
CA LEU A 294 -8.53 10.40 22.48
C LEU A 294 -7.70 9.38 23.26
N VAL A 295 -7.02 8.48 22.57
CA VAL A 295 -6.29 7.36 23.18
C VAL A 295 -4.97 7.78 23.82
N ASP A 296 -4.24 8.74 23.23
CA ASP A 296 -2.94 9.20 23.76
C ASP A 296 -3.03 9.64 25.23
N PRO A 297 -3.98 10.54 25.61
CA PRO A 297 -4.18 10.91 27.03
C PRO A 297 -4.49 9.72 27.94
N VAL A 298 -5.27 8.76 27.45
CA VAL A 298 -5.62 7.57 28.21
C VAL A 298 -4.38 6.76 28.58
N TYR A 299 -3.46 6.61 27.65
CA TYR A 299 -2.22 5.85 27.85
C TYR A 299 -1.22 6.62 28.73
N GLU A 300 -1.14 7.94 28.61
CA GLU A 300 -0.36 8.79 29.51
C GLU A 300 -0.85 8.68 30.95
N GLN A 301 -2.17 8.77 31.16
CA GLN A 301 -2.80 8.55 32.47
C GLN A 301 -2.52 7.16 33.03
N SER A 302 -2.66 6.12 32.21
CA SER A 302 -2.44 4.73 32.65
C SER A 302 -1.02 4.48 33.12
N ARG A 303 -0.01 5.11 32.53
CA ARG A 303 1.38 5.02 32.90
C ARG A 303 1.64 5.69 34.27
N VAL A 304 1.17 6.93 34.42
CA VAL A 304 1.29 7.65 35.68
C VAL A 304 0.61 6.87 36.80
N LEU A 305 -0.62 6.38 36.55
CA LEU A 305 -1.33 5.60 37.57
C LEU A 305 -0.60 4.31 37.93
N ALA A 306 -0.01 3.61 36.98
CA ALA A 306 0.72 2.39 37.22
C ALA A 306 2.00 2.66 38.07
N ASP A 307 2.70 3.78 37.87
CA ASP A 307 3.84 4.21 38.67
C ASP A 307 3.42 4.49 40.12
N VAL A 308 2.28 5.16 40.33
CA VAL A 308 1.71 5.42 41.67
C VAL A 308 1.28 4.12 42.33
N LEU A 309 0.51 3.25 41.67
CA LEU A 309 -0.01 2.00 42.24
C LEU A 309 1.09 1.01 42.61
N THR A 310 2.12 0.90 41.80
CA THR A 310 3.22 -0.03 42.04
C THR A 310 4.26 0.54 43.02
N GLY A 311 4.21 1.84 43.30
CA GLY A 311 5.19 2.54 44.15
C GLY A 311 6.57 2.69 43.50
N LYS A 312 6.68 2.47 42.16
CA LYS A 312 7.95 2.69 41.42
C LYS A 312 8.32 4.18 41.36
N GLN A 313 7.30 5.03 41.15
CA GLN A 313 7.39 6.48 41.27
C GLN A 313 6.11 6.97 41.96
N PRO A 314 6.11 6.93 43.31
CA PRO A 314 4.90 7.26 44.08
C PRO A 314 4.46 8.71 43.95
N ASP A 315 5.37 9.60 43.55
CA ASP A 315 5.11 11.03 43.32
C ASP A 315 4.86 11.38 41.84
N ALA A 316 4.67 10.36 40.96
CA ALA A 316 4.34 10.59 39.57
C ALA A 316 3.03 11.39 39.43
N THR A 317 3.01 12.35 38.53
CA THR A 317 1.85 13.22 38.31
C THR A 317 1.54 13.38 36.84
N TYR A 318 0.26 13.37 36.51
CA TYR A 318 -0.28 13.67 35.17
C TYR A 318 -0.54 15.17 35.04
N GLN A 319 0.18 15.85 34.16
CA GLN A 319 0.08 17.30 33.99
C GLN A 319 -0.94 17.71 32.90
N GLY A 320 -1.65 16.76 32.32
CA GLY A 320 -2.53 16.94 31.16
C GLY A 320 -1.80 16.63 29.86
N SER A 321 -2.58 16.42 28.81
CA SER A 321 -2.08 16.04 27.47
C SER A 321 -2.25 17.18 26.47
N ARG A 322 -1.27 17.34 25.59
CA ARG A 322 -1.37 18.15 24.38
C ARG A 322 -1.99 17.31 23.26
N LEU A 323 -3.22 17.66 22.88
CA LEU A 323 -3.98 16.86 21.92
C LEU A 323 -3.42 17.02 20.52
N SER A 324 -3.06 15.90 19.91
CA SER A 324 -2.70 15.79 18.51
C SER A 324 -3.44 14.61 17.90
N THR A 325 -4.08 14.81 16.77
CA THR A 325 -4.87 13.80 16.09
C THR A 325 -4.33 13.62 14.68
N THR A 326 -3.86 12.41 14.36
CA THR A 326 -3.46 12.04 13.00
C THR A 326 -4.39 10.93 12.52
N LEU A 327 -5.11 11.16 11.46
CA LEU A 327 -6.21 10.34 10.99
C LEU A 327 -6.19 10.17 9.48
N LYS A 328 -6.75 9.06 9.01
CA LYS A 328 -7.22 8.92 7.62
C LYS A 328 -8.74 8.97 7.62
N VAL A 329 -9.28 10.18 7.53
CA VAL A 329 -10.74 10.37 7.45
C VAL A 329 -11.21 9.99 6.05
N MET A 330 -11.91 8.89 5.92
CA MET A 330 -12.41 8.39 4.63
C MET A 330 -11.33 8.31 3.52
N GLY A 331 -10.06 8.07 3.90
CA GLY A 331 -8.95 8.04 2.95
C GLY A 331 -8.23 9.38 2.74
N VAL A 332 -8.69 10.46 3.38
CA VAL A 332 -8.02 11.76 3.39
C VAL A 332 -7.12 11.87 4.60
N ASP A 333 -5.82 12.09 4.38
CA ASP A 333 -4.85 12.28 5.46
C ASP A 333 -5.14 13.62 6.16
N LEU A 334 -5.28 13.58 7.48
CA LEU A 334 -5.51 14.75 8.33
C LEU A 334 -4.64 14.64 9.59
N THR A 335 -3.83 15.66 9.82
CA THR A 335 -3.20 15.90 11.13
C THR A 335 -3.71 17.23 11.68
N SER A 336 -4.26 17.20 12.89
CA SER A 336 -4.77 18.36 13.60
C SER A 336 -4.24 18.36 15.02
N MET A 337 -3.82 19.51 15.54
CA MET A 337 -3.29 19.64 16.88
C MET A 337 -3.56 21.00 17.49
N GLY A 338 -3.86 21.00 18.78
CA GLY A 338 -4.01 22.21 19.59
C GLY A 338 -5.13 23.14 19.14
N GLU A 339 -4.85 24.42 19.13
CA GLU A 339 -5.79 25.50 18.87
C GLU A 339 -5.93 25.78 17.36
N VAL A 340 -6.87 25.09 16.71
CA VAL A 340 -7.06 25.22 15.24
C VAL A 340 -7.84 26.49 14.85
N ASN A 341 -8.70 26.99 15.76
CA ASN A 341 -9.56 28.16 15.56
C ASN A 341 -9.07 29.41 16.30
N ALA A 342 -7.78 29.50 16.61
CA ALA A 342 -7.22 30.69 17.24
C ALA A 342 -7.50 31.92 16.39
N ALA A 343 -8.14 32.90 16.99
CA ALA A 343 -8.43 34.23 16.42
C ALA A 343 -8.09 35.26 17.47
N GLY A 344 -7.01 36.01 17.29
CA GLY A 344 -6.58 37.05 18.20
C GLY A 344 -5.29 37.68 17.76
N SER A 345 -4.99 38.87 18.26
CA SER A 345 -3.74 39.61 18.00
C SER A 345 -2.54 39.03 18.73
N ASP A 346 -2.73 38.01 19.53
CA ASP A 346 -1.70 37.32 20.32
C ASP A 346 -1.11 36.08 19.62
N CYS A 347 -1.63 35.75 18.41
CA CYS A 347 -1.18 34.60 17.65
C CYS A 347 -0.77 34.99 16.24
N GLU A 348 0.37 34.48 15.78
CA GLU A 348 0.74 34.41 14.38
C GLU A 348 0.05 33.21 13.73
N VAL A 349 -0.71 33.45 12.65
CA VAL A 349 -1.37 32.38 11.89
C VAL A 349 -0.83 32.38 10.46
N VAL A 350 -0.24 31.27 10.05
CA VAL A 350 0.24 31.07 8.69
C VAL A 350 -0.55 29.92 8.07
N SER A 351 -1.06 30.11 6.85
CA SER A 351 -1.81 29.07 6.15
C SER A 351 -1.49 29.02 4.66
N HIS A 352 -1.63 27.84 4.08
CA HIS A 352 -1.52 27.58 2.66
C HIS A 352 -2.67 26.69 2.21
N LEU A 353 -3.37 27.10 1.17
CA LEU A 353 -4.48 26.36 0.58
C LEU A 353 -4.22 26.13 -0.91
N ASP A 354 -4.18 24.86 -1.32
CA ASP A 354 -4.22 24.43 -2.72
C ASP A 354 -5.52 23.65 -2.96
N PRO A 355 -6.56 24.32 -3.46
CA PRO A 355 -7.84 23.65 -3.70
C PRO A 355 -7.81 22.61 -4.82
N ALA A 356 -6.89 22.75 -5.78
CA ALA A 356 -6.77 21.85 -6.92
C ALA A 356 -6.10 20.51 -6.50
N ALA A 357 -5.04 20.60 -5.69
CA ALA A 357 -4.41 19.43 -5.08
C ALA A 357 -5.19 18.88 -3.87
N GLY A 358 -6.16 19.65 -3.36
CA GLY A 358 -6.91 19.31 -2.17
C GLY A 358 -6.05 19.34 -0.90
N ILE A 359 -5.13 20.30 -0.81
CA ILE A 359 -4.18 20.46 0.31
C ILE A 359 -4.53 21.72 1.11
N TYR A 360 -4.55 21.56 2.44
CA TYR A 360 -4.62 22.69 3.36
C TYR A 360 -3.65 22.51 4.51
N LYS A 361 -2.82 23.53 4.73
CA LYS A 361 -1.87 23.61 5.84
C LYS A 361 -2.14 24.88 6.64
N LYS A 362 -2.07 24.77 7.97
CA LYS A 362 -2.18 25.93 8.88
C LYS A 362 -1.31 25.68 10.10
N LEU A 363 -0.59 26.71 10.52
CA LEU A 363 0.16 26.76 11.78
C LEU A 363 -0.33 27.93 12.60
N VAL A 364 -0.45 27.74 13.90
CA VAL A 364 -0.78 28.77 14.88
C VAL A 364 0.37 28.83 15.89
N VAL A 365 1.00 29.98 15.96
CA VAL A 365 2.18 30.24 16.80
C VAL A 365 1.84 31.32 17.82
N ARG A 366 2.22 31.08 19.09
CA ARG A 366 2.14 32.02 20.19
C ARG A 366 3.45 32.01 20.96
N ASP A 367 4.03 33.19 21.25
CA ASP A 367 5.31 33.31 21.94
C ASP A 367 6.44 32.46 21.33
N GLY A 368 6.51 32.43 19.99
CA GLY A 368 7.50 31.66 19.25
C GLY A 368 7.35 30.14 19.35
N ARG A 369 6.22 29.63 19.81
CA ARG A 369 5.93 28.19 19.97
C ARG A 369 4.66 27.79 19.24
N LEU A 370 4.65 26.57 18.73
CA LEU A 370 3.47 26.02 18.07
C LEU A 370 2.39 25.70 19.10
N VAL A 371 1.21 26.36 18.99
CA VAL A 371 0.03 26.11 19.84
C VAL A 371 -1.08 25.42 19.09
N GLY A 372 -1.05 25.41 17.76
CA GLY A 372 -2.01 24.69 16.92
C GLY A 372 -1.49 24.44 15.51
N ALA A 373 -2.00 23.42 14.85
CA ALA A 373 -1.74 23.16 13.43
C ALA A 373 -2.84 22.32 12.79
N VAL A 374 -3.05 22.50 11.50
CA VAL A 374 -3.88 21.67 10.62
C VAL A 374 -3.06 21.32 9.38
N LEU A 375 -2.97 20.04 9.06
CA LEU A 375 -2.36 19.50 7.84
C LEU A 375 -3.38 18.55 7.21
N LEU A 376 -4.00 18.95 6.10
CA LEU A 376 -5.04 18.19 5.40
C LEU A 376 -4.60 17.85 3.98
N GLY A 377 -4.77 16.61 3.57
CA GLY A 377 -4.47 16.15 2.22
C GLY A 377 -3.00 15.89 1.95
N ILE A 378 -2.16 15.75 2.99
CA ILE A 378 -0.72 15.51 2.88
C ILE A 378 -0.37 14.24 3.64
N PRO A 379 0.03 13.17 2.96
CA PRO A 379 0.62 12.02 3.64
C PRO A 379 2.00 12.40 4.21
N ASP A 380 2.24 12.09 5.46
CA ASP A 380 3.55 12.02 6.12
C ASP A 380 4.34 13.32 6.45
N HIS A 381 3.69 14.48 6.54
CA HIS A 381 4.42 15.70 6.93
C HIS A 381 4.16 16.19 8.37
N GLY A 382 3.49 15.38 9.20
CA GLY A 382 3.15 15.75 10.58
C GLY A 382 4.28 15.59 11.59
N GLY A 383 5.28 14.77 11.35
CA GLY A 383 6.24 14.34 12.38
C GLY A 383 7.01 15.49 13.05
N ARG A 384 7.59 16.41 12.27
CA ARG A 384 8.33 17.58 12.80
C ARG A 384 7.39 18.56 13.49
N VAL A 385 6.28 18.91 12.83
CA VAL A 385 5.27 19.83 13.38
C VAL A 385 4.68 19.25 14.67
N GLN A 386 4.39 17.95 14.68
CA GLN A 386 3.87 17.24 15.85
C GLN A 386 4.87 17.23 17.01
N ARG A 387 6.17 17.00 16.75
CA ARG A 387 7.23 17.06 17.77
C ARG A 387 7.34 18.46 18.36
N LEU A 388 7.46 19.49 17.53
CA LEU A 388 7.52 20.90 17.98
C LEU A 388 6.30 21.27 18.83
N PHE A 389 5.13 20.81 18.45
CA PHE A 389 3.91 21.00 19.22
C PHE A 389 3.92 20.22 20.54
N LYS A 390 4.19 18.91 20.54
CA LYS A 390 4.14 18.08 21.75
C LYS A 390 5.16 18.52 22.80
N ASN A 391 6.39 18.84 22.38
CA ASN A 391 7.47 19.22 23.29
C ASN A 391 7.43 20.73 23.63
N ALA A 392 6.53 21.51 23.04
CA ALA A 392 6.51 22.96 23.16
C ALA A 392 7.88 23.60 22.84
N GLU A 393 8.59 23.07 21.86
CA GLU A 393 9.88 23.60 21.43
C GLU A 393 9.70 24.98 20.80
N PRO A 394 10.60 25.95 21.08
CA PRO A 394 10.56 27.24 20.36
C PRO A 394 10.90 27.00 18.88
N LEU A 395 10.22 27.74 18.00
CA LEU A 395 10.53 27.68 16.58
C LEU A 395 11.91 28.27 16.32
N SER A 396 12.75 27.54 15.61
CA SER A 396 14.09 27.99 15.19
C SER A 396 14.10 28.69 13.82
N GLU A 397 12.93 28.78 13.19
CA GLU A 397 12.71 29.39 11.88
C GLU A 397 11.32 30.04 11.80
N PRO A 398 11.06 30.95 10.85
CA PRO A 398 9.75 31.54 10.63
C PRO A 398 8.70 30.45 10.35
N ALA A 399 7.48 30.63 10.87
CA ALA A 399 6.38 29.69 10.68
C ALA A 399 6.04 29.43 9.20
N VAL A 400 6.24 30.41 8.35
CA VAL A 400 6.02 30.29 6.89
C VAL A 400 7.01 29.30 6.26
N ASP A 401 8.26 29.29 6.70
CA ASP A 401 9.29 28.37 6.18
C ASP A 401 9.03 26.93 6.62
N LEU A 402 8.59 26.76 7.87
CA LEU A 402 8.14 25.48 8.38
C LEU A 402 6.90 24.95 7.62
N LEU A 403 5.99 25.84 7.19
CA LEU A 403 4.79 25.49 6.44
C LEU A 403 5.09 25.12 4.97
N THR A 404 6.01 25.84 4.33
CA THR A 404 6.31 25.72 2.90
C THR A 404 7.48 24.78 2.61
N GLY A 405 8.27 24.44 3.62
CA GLY A 405 9.53 23.71 3.44
C GLY A 405 10.60 24.52 2.72
N ALA A 406 10.52 25.84 2.78
CA ALA A 406 11.33 26.76 1.96
C ALA A 406 12.70 27.12 2.57
N SER A 407 13.06 26.63 3.77
CA SER A 407 14.36 26.94 4.34
C SER A 407 15.48 26.17 3.61
N ALA A 408 16.54 26.87 3.22
CA ALA A 408 17.75 26.27 2.67
C ALA A 408 18.37 25.21 3.62
N ARG A 409 17.98 25.22 4.90
CA ARG A 409 18.33 24.25 5.92
C ARG A 409 17.50 22.98 5.79
N ASP A 410 16.23 23.06 5.31
CA ASP A 410 15.38 21.87 5.06
C ASP A 410 15.77 21.14 3.79
N ALA A 411 16.32 21.82 2.79
CA ALA A 411 16.95 21.16 1.63
C ALA A 411 18.22 20.37 2.02
N LEU A 412 18.96 20.84 3.02
CA LEU A 412 20.10 20.14 3.62
C LEU A 412 19.68 19.07 4.65
N LEU A 413 18.52 19.24 5.33
CA LEU A 413 18.00 18.33 6.36
C LEU A 413 17.03 17.29 5.80
N ALA A 414 16.46 17.50 4.62
CA ALA A 414 15.75 16.44 3.87
C ALA A 414 16.69 15.29 3.46
N ASP A 415 17.99 15.58 3.35
CA ASP A 415 19.04 14.56 3.15
C ASP A 415 19.47 13.88 4.49
N SER A 416 19.00 14.38 5.64
CA SER A 416 19.44 13.97 6.98
C SER A 416 18.35 13.26 7.81
N GLY A 417 17.32 12.69 7.20
CA GLY A 417 16.29 11.90 7.89
C GLY A 417 16.83 10.78 8.78
N GLY A 418 18.08 10.37 8.56
CA GLY A 418 18.83 9.47 9.42
C GLY A 418 19.61 10.17 10.56
N ALA A 419 20.10 11.38 10.33
CA ALA A 419 20.92 12.08 11.34
C ALA A 419 20.09 12.60 12.52
N ASP A 420 18.85 13.00 12.28
CA ASP A 420 17.91 13.43 13.33
C ASP A 420 17.50 12.25 14.25
N LEU A 421 17.27 11.07 13.69
CA LEU A 421 16.95 9.87 14.46
C LEU A 421 18.17 9.33 15.23
N LEU A 422 19.39 9.50 14.72
CA LEU A 422 20.61 9.15 15.41
C LEU A 422 20.87 10.07 16.62
N ALA A 423 20.56 11.36 16.48
CA ALA A 423 20.75 12.38 17.52
C ALA A 423 19.67 12.34 18.61
N LEU A 424 18.53 11.68 18.38
CA LEU A 424 17.50 11.49 19.41
C LEU A 424 18.07 10.70 20.59
N ALA A 425 17.79 11.14 21.81
CA ALA A 425 18.10 10.37 23.01
C ALA A 425 17.31 9.05 23.04
N ASP A 426 17.87 8.01 23.66
CA ASP A 426 17.26 6.68 23.66
C ASP A 426 15.95 6.58 24.46
N ASP A 427 15.69 7.53 25.34
CA ASP A 427 14.45 7.65 26.12
C ASP A 427 13.31 8.33 25.34
N VAL A 428 13.58 8.89 24.16
CA VAL A 428 12.55 9.53 23.32
C VAL A 428 11.55 8.49 22.82
N GLN A 429 10.28 8.73 23.13
CA GLN A 429 9.18 7.85 22.76
C GLN A 429 8.91 7.91 21.26
N ILE A 430 8.98 6.77 20.60
CA ILE A 430 8.70 6.59 19.17
C ILE A 430 7.27 6.06 18.91
N CYS A 431 6.86 5.05 19.66
CA CYS A 431 5.50 4.52 19.59
C CYS A 431 4.65 5.05 20.74
N ASN A 432 3.71 5.95 20.43
CA ASN A 432 2.86 6.58 21.45
C ASN A 432 1.83 5.61 22.04
N CYS A 433 1.24 4.76 21.19
CA CYS A 433 0.20 3.80 21.61
C CYS A 433 0.70 2.80 22.64
N HIS A 434 1.95 2.37 22.51
CA HIS A 434 2.55 1.37 23.38
C HIS A 434 3.72 1.91 24.23
N ALA A 435 3.95 3.22 24.20
CA ALA A 435 5.00 3.90 24.96
C ALA A 435 6.40 3.31 24.75
N VAL A 436 6.70 2.91 23.51
CA VAL A 436 8.00 2.34 23.20
C VAL A 436 8.95 3.46 22.79
N ASN A 437 10.06 3.57 23.50
CA ASN A 437 11.09 4.56 23.22
C ASN A 437 12.11 4.06 22.18
N LYS A 438 12.93 4.99 21.69
CA LYS A 438 13.97 4.68 20.69
C LYS A 438 14.92 3.58 21.19
N GLY A 439 15.38 3.64 22.42
CA GLY A 439 16.32 2.68 22.99
C GLY A 439 15.76 1.25 22.98
N GLN A 440 14.50 1.06 23.35
CA GLN A 440 13.83 -0.24 23.30
C GLN A 440 13.72 -0.79 21.86
N ILE A 441 13.41 0.08 20.89
CA ILE A 441 13.34 -0.30 19.48
C ILE A 441 14.73 -0.65 18.96
N VAL A 442 15.73 0.17 19.25
CA VAL A 442 17.12 -0.05 18.83
C VAL A 442 17.69 -1.33 19.45
N ALA A 443 17.43 -1.59 20.73
CA ALA A 443 17.83 -2.84 21.38
C ALA A 443 17.21 -4.05 20.67
N ALA A 444 15.92 -4.02 20.39
CA ALA A 444 15.24 -5.09 19.66
C ALA A 444 15.80 -5.28 18.23
N ILE A 445 16.13 -4.19 17.54
CA ILE A 445 16.77 -4.25 16.22
C ILE A 445 18.16 -4.89 16.31
N GLN A 446 18.94 -4.55 17.33
CA GLN A 446 20.28 -5.12 17.59
C GLN A 446 20.21 -6.61 17.95
N GLU A 447 19.11 -7.07 18.53
CA GLU A 447 18.79 -8.49 18.76
C GLU A 447 18.33 -9.21 17.48
N GLY A 448 18.35 -8.55 16.33
CA GLY A 448 17.98 -9.13 15.03
C GLY A 448 16.51 -8.98 14.65
N LYS A 449 15.70 -8.18 15.35
CA LYS A 449 14.31 -7.89 15.00
C LYS A 449 14.22 -6.79 13.94
N CYS A 450 14.63 -7.11 12.72
CA CYS A 450 14.79 -6.14 11.63
C CYS A 450 13.57 -6.06 10.68
N SER A 451 12.34 -6.22 11.20
CA SER A 451 11.11 -5.91 10.47
C SER A 451 10.08 -5.26 11.40
N ILE A 452 9.13 -4.52 10.85
CA ILE A 452 8.07 -3.85 11.63
C ILE A 452 7.24 -4.90 12.40
N GLU A 453 6.95 -6.04 11.77
CA GLU A 453 6.22 -7.15 12.39
C GLU A 453 7.01 -7.78 13.54
N ALA A 454 8.31 -8.00 13.34
CA ALA A 454 9.18 -8.55 14.39
C ALA A 454 9.31 -7.58 15.58
N LEU A 455 9.47 -6.27 15.32
CA LEU A 455 9.43 -5.23 16.34
C LEU A 455 8.07 -5.16 17.03
N GLY A 456 6.99 -5.27 16.28
CA GLY A 456 5.63 -5.34 16.82
C GLY A 456 5.43 -6.52 17.76
N GLY A 457 5.96 -7.69 17.39
CA GLY A 457 5.87 -8.90 18.21
C GLY A 457 6.58 -8.82 19.56
N CYS A 458 7.74 -8.13 19.64
CA CYS A 458 8.51 -8.04 20.89
C CYS A 458 8.30 -6.73 21.66
N THR A 459 8.10 -5.58 20.98
CA THR A 459 7.96 -4.27 21.63
C THR A 459 6.54 -3.72 21.58
N ARG A 460 5.66 -4.29 20.78
CA ARG A 460 4.33 -3.78 20.39
C ARG A 460 4.37 -2.47 19.60
N ALA A 461 5.54 -1.93 19.26
CA ALA A 461 5.64 -0.75 18.42
C ALA A 461 5.05 -1.04 17.02
N GLY A 462 4.22 -0.13 16.52
CA GLY A 462 3.58 -0.29 15.21
C GLY A 462 2.28 -1.09 15.18
N THR A 463 1.88 -1.75 16.29
CA THR A 463 0.69 -2.61 16.33
C THR A 463 -0.59 -1.88 16.75
N GLY A 464 -0.51 -0.65 17.24
CA GLY A 464 -1.66 0.17 17.62
C GLY A 464 -2.17 1.03 16.47
N CYS A 465 -2.04 2.36 16.56
CA CYS A 465 -2.51 3.28 15.53
C CYS A 465 -1.68 3.28 14.23
N GLY A 466 -0.52 2.62 14.22
CA GLY A 466 0.37 2.53 13.05
C GLY A 466 1.19 3.79 12.72
N THR A 467 0.95 4.91 13.40
CA THR A 467 1.61 6.21 13.12
C THR A 467 3.14 6.16 13.21
N CYS A 468 3.69 5.27 14.05
CA CYS A 468 5.14 5.11 14.22
C CYS A 468 5.79 4.19 13.17
N GLN A 469 5.04 3.48 12.35
CA GLN A 469 5.61 2.51 11.39
C GLN A 469 6.65 3.13 10.43
N PRO A 470 6.47 4.33 9.87
CA PRO A 470 7.50 4.96 9.06
C PRO A 470 8.82 5.19 9.82
N ILE A 471 8.72 5.61 11.09
CA ILE A 471 9.90 5.84 11.95
C ILE A 471 10.56 4.51 12.32
N LEU A 472 9.78 3.47 12.60
CA LEU A 472 10.30 2.12 12.83
C LEU A 472 11.10 1.60 11.62
N GLY A 473 10.58 1.82 10.41
CA GLY A 473 11.30 1.50 9.17
C GLY A 473 12.65 2.21 9.10
N GLN A 474 12.69 3.51 9.40
CA GLN A 474 13.93 4.29 9.41
C GLN A 474 14.90 3.83 10.51
N LEU A 475 14.43 3.46 11.69
CA LEU A 475 15.27 2.92 12.76
C LEU A 475 15.81 1.53 12.39
N ILE A 476 15.03 0.69 11.73
CA ILE A 476 15.51 -0.59 11.18
C ILE A 476 16.62 -0.34 10.15
N ASP A 477 16.45 0.64 9.27
CA ASP A 477 17.45 1.01 8.26
C ASP A 477 18.74 1.55 8.91
N LEU A 478 18.61 2.26 10.04
CA LEU A 478 19.74 2.86 10.76
C LEU A 478 20.49 1.89 11.68
N TYR A 479 19.76 1.00 12.35
CA TYR A 479 20.32 0.13 13.40
C TYR A 479 20.25 -1.36 13.09
N GLY A 480 19.56 -1.75 12.03
CA GLY A 480 19.28 -3.15 11.68
C GLY A 480 20.44 -3.96 11.12
N THR A 481 21.65 -3.41 11.09
CA THR A 481 22.87 -4.16 10.75
C THR A 481 23.86 -3.98 11.88
N GLY A 482 24.17 -5.05 12.56
CA GLY A 482 25.18 -5.06 13.61
C GLY A 482 26.51 -4.45 13.15
N THR A 483 27.10 -3.67 14.07
CA THR A 483 28.40 -3.00 14.11
C THR A 483 28.44 -1.55 13.69
N LYS A 484 28.66 -0.69 14.67
CA LYS A 484 29.12 0.69 14.49
C LYS A 484 30.51 0.68 13.86
N GLY A 485 30.63 1.28 12.67
CA GLY A 485 31.91 1.62 12.10
C GLY A 485 31.78 1.85 10.60
N GLN A 486 31.85 3.10 10.15
CA GLN A 486 31.87 3.56 8.75
C GLN A 486 30.67 3.06 7.92
N SER A 487 30.01 3.92 7.15
CA SER A 487 28.97 3.55 6.21
C SER A 487 29.48 2.43 5.31
N GLU A 488 29.25 1.17 5.68
CA GLU A 488 29.58 0.06 4.81
C GLU A 488 28.76 0.22 3.53
N LYS A 489 29.45 0.41 2.43
CA LYS A 489 28.84 0.38 1.10
C LYS A 489 27.98 -0.86 0.97
N ASN A 490 26.82 -0.72 0.37
CA ASN A 490 25.94 -1.86 0.07
C ASN A 490 26.76 -2.98 -0.59
N LYS A 491 26.65 -4.21 -0.11
CA LYS A 491 27.37 -5.39 -0.63
C LYS A 491 27.37 -5.51 -2.15
N ILE A 492 26.28 -5.11 -2.82
CA ILE A 492 26.19 -5.12 -4.28
C ILE A 492 27.06 -4.01 -4.90
N GLU A 493 27.15 -2.85 -4.27
CA GLU A 493 28.06 -1.79 -4.75
C GLU A 493 29.53 -2.22 -4.60
N ILE A 494 29.89 -2.90 -3.52
CA ILE A 494 31.24 -3.49 -3.35
C ILE A 494 31.53 -4.47 -4.49
N ILE A 495 30.59 -5.40 -4.76
CA ILE A 495 30.74 -6.37 -5.86
C ILE A 495 30.95 -5.69 -7.24
N LYS A 496 30.24 -4.57 -7.47
CA LYS A 496 30.35 -3.81 -8.72
C LYS A 496 31.64 -3.00 -8.82
N GLU A 497 32.17 -2.52 -7.70
CA GLU A 497 33.45 -1.80 -7.65
C GLU A 497 34.65 -2.73 -7.83
N GLU A 498 34.57 -3.95 -7.29
CA GLU A 498 35.65 -4.94 -7.45
C GLU A 498 35.84 -5.35 -8.92
N LYS A 499 34.76 -5.54 -9.66
CA LYS A 499 34.77 -5.96 -11.06
C LYS A 499 33.46 -5.61 -11.76
N ASP A 500 33.52 -4.99 -12.93
CA ASP A 500 32.35 -4.76 -13.75
C ASP A 500 31.67 -6.08 -14.13
N GLY A 501 30.32 -6.09 -14.08
CA GLY A 501 29.58 -7.30 -14.38
C GLY A 501 29.76 -7.82 -15.81
N LEU A 502 30.05 -6.94 -16.79
CA LEU A 502 30.34 -7.35 -18.17
C LEU A 502 31.68 -8.05 -18.30
N ASP A 503 32.60 -7.84 -17.37
CA ASP A 503 33.92 -8.54 -17.37
C ASP A 503 33.87 -9.93 -16.70
N ALA A 504 32.72 -10.35 -16.17
CA ALA A 504 32.61 -11.61 -15.44
C ALA A 504 32.40 -12.84 -16.33
N LEU A 505 32.29 -12.68 -17.65
CA LEU A 505 32.06 -13.80 -18.56
C LEU A 505 33.15 -14.87 -18.46
N PRO A 506 34.46 -14.52 -18.43
CA PRO A 506 35.53 -15.51 -18.28
C PRO A 506 35.43 -16.30 -16.97
N ASP A 507 34.93 -15.70 -15.87
CA ASP A 507 34.81 -16.39 -14.59
C ASP A 507 33.76 -17.49 -14.68
N VAL A 508 32.61 -17.21 -15.34
CA VAL A 508 31.57 -18.19 -15.58
C VAL A 508 32.07 -19.32 -16.48
N LEU A 509 32.72 -18.96 -17.59
CA LEU A 509 33.25 -19.92 -18.56
C LEU A 509 34.32 -20.83 -17.96
N ARG A 510 35.15 -20.35 -17.04
CA ARG A 510 36.17 -21.14 -16.34
C ARG A 510 35.58 -22.28 -15.52
N LEU A 511 34.44 -22.11 -14.93
CA LEU A 511 33.77 -23.10 -14.08
C LEU A 511 32.84 -24.05 -14.87
N ALA A 512 32.49 -23.70 -16.09
CA ALA A 512 31.58 -24.49 -16.91
C ALA A 512 32.12 -25.89 -17.26
N PRO A 513 33.41 -26.12 -17.65
CA PRO A 513 33.92 -27.44 -18.03
C PRO A 513 33.82 -28.49 -16.90
N THR A 514 33.92 -28.06 -15.65
CA THR A 514 33.82 -28.95 -14.47
C THR A 514 32.39 -29.00 -13.93
N ASN A 515 31.49 -28.21 -14.45
CA ASN A 515 30.12 -27.99 -13.95
C ASN A 515 30.08 -27.74 -12.44
N ASN A 516 31.14 -27.16 -11.87
CA ASN A 516 31.27 -26.97 -10.44
C ASN A 516 30.66 -25.61 -9.99
N TRP A 517 29.36 -25.52 -10.01
CA TRP A 517 28.61 -24.31 -9.56
C TRP A 517 28.84 -24.00 -8.07
N GLY A 518 29.27 -24.98 -7.26
CA GLY A 518 29.60 -24.80 -5.84
C GLY A 518 30.81 -23.88 -5.61
N GLU A 519 31.69 -23.76 -6.57
CA GLU A 519 32.84 -22.84 -6.53
C GLU A 519 32.44 -21.38 -6.88
N MET A 520 31.24 -21.13 -7.41
CA MET A 520 30.78 -19.77 -7.65
C MET A 520 30.63 -19.01 -6.33
N THR A 521 31.40 -17.97 -6.17
CA THR A 521 31.24 -17.05 -5.05
C THR A 521 29.89 -16.31 -5.16
N GLU A 522 29.43 -15.65 -4.08
CA GLU A 522 28.22 -14.81 -4.15
C GLU A 522 28.41 -13.65 -5.16
N ALA A 523 29.63 -13.11 -5.27
CA ALA A 523 29.96 -12.11 -6.28
C ALA A 523 29.83 -12.64 -7.71
N ASP A 524 30.28 -13.86 -7.98
CA ASP A 524 30.15 -14.50 -9.31
C ASP A 524 28.66 -14.72 -9.64
N LYS A 525 27.85 -15.22 -8.69
CA LYS A 525 26.40 -15.41 -8.85
C LYS A 525 25.68 -14.09 -9.12
N GLN A 526 26.13 -12.99 -8.54
CA GLN A 526 25.58 -11.66 -8.83
C GLN A 526 26.03 -11.14 -10.19
N ARG A 527 27.34 -11.23 -10.53
CA ARG A 527 27.88 -10.76 -11.80
C ARG A 527 27.38 -11.55 -13.01
N ALA A 528 27.16 -12.86 -12.87
CA ALA A 528 26.58 -13.70 -13.93
C ALA A 528 25.24 -13.15 -14.46
N LYS A 529 24.49 -12.42 -13.65
CA LYS A 529 23.23 -11.80 -14.07
C LYS A 529 23.38 -10.71 -15.13
N TRP A 530 24.58 -10.11 -15.30
CA TRP A 530 24.87 -9.20 -16.42
C TRP A 530 24.84 -9.93 -17.76
N HIS A 531 25.20 -11.20 -17.73
CA HIS A 531 25.14 -12.09 -18.89
C HIS A 531 23.81 -12.85 -18.99
N GLY A 532 22.80 -12.45 -18.22
CA GLY A 532 21.47 -13.04 -18.24
C GLY A 532 21.36 -14.38 -17.55
N LEU A 533 22.40 -14.84 -16.87
CA LEU A 533 22.46 -16.09 -16.15
C LEU A 533 22.09 -15.88 -14.67
N PHE A 534 21.05 -16.59 -14.18
CA PHE A 534 20.54 -16.46 -12.85
C PHE A 534 20.66 -17.77 -12.08
N PHE A 535 21.43 -17.76 -11.02
CA PHE A 535 21.45 -18.81 -10.00
C PHE A 535 20.22 -18.64 -9.07
N ARG A 536 19.69 -19.76 -8.59
CA ARG A 536 18.57 -19.79 -7.65
C ARG A 536 18.83 -20.80 -6.52
N PRO A 537 18.76 -20.39 -5.25
CA PRO A 537 18.94 -21.30 -4.11
C PRO A 537 17.92 -22.44 -4.08
N GLN A 538 16.71 -22.22 -4.61
CA GLN A 538 15.63 -23.22 -4.63
C GLN A 538 15.87 -24.34 -5.65
N THR A 539 16.73 -24.11 -6.64
CA THR A 539 17.10 -25.09 -7.66
C THR A 539 18.63 -25.22 -7.75
N PRO A 540 19.30 -25.74 -6.69
CA PRO A 540 20.75 -25.82 -6.64
C PRO A 540 21.30 -26.55 -7.85
N GLY A 541 22.35 -25.99 -8.49
CA GLY A 541 22.95 -26.54 -9.69
C GLY A 541 22.24 -26.25 -11.01
N ASN A 542 20.99 -25.76 -10.94
CA ASN A 542 20.24 -25.39 -12.14
C ASN A 542 20.10 -23.86 -12.28
N PHE A 543 20.16 -23.40 -13.51
CA PHE A 543 20.17 -21.98 -13.85
C PHE A 543 18.98 -21.60 -14.72
N MET A 544 18.72 -20.29 -14.78
CA MET A 544 17.81 -19.65 -15.70
C MET A 544 18.57 -18.67 -16.57
N LEU A 545 18.33 -18.67 -17.86
CA LEU A 545 18.83 -17.69 -18.82
C LEU A 545 17.67 -16.83 -19.31
N ARG A 546 17.87 -15.53 -19.34
CA ARG A 546 16.92 -14.57 -19.94
C ARG A 546 17.47 -14.02 -21.22
N LEU A 547 16.76 -14.26 -22.30
CA LEU A 547 17.11 -13.75 -23.61
C LEU A 547 16.69 -12.29 -23.75
N ARG A 548 17.46 -11.48 -24.46
CA ARG A 548 17.13 -10.10 -24.81
C ARG A 548 16.50 -10.07 -26.20
N LEU A 549 15.23 -9.69 -26.28
CA LEU A 549 14.52 -9.44 -27.52
C LEU A 549 14.26 -7.95 -27.67
N GLU A 550 14.47 -7.40 -28.87
CA GLU A 550 14.16 -6.01 -29.18
C GLU A 550 12.64 -5.84 -29.34
N ALA A 551 11.98 -5.14 -28.41
CA ALA A 551 10.52 -4.97 -28.40
C ALA A 551 9.76 -6.29 -28.61
N GLY A 552 10.29 -7.41 -28.11
CA GLY A 552 9.68 -8.73 -28.24
C GLY A 552 9.81 -9.39 -29.62
N ARG A 553 10.57 -8.84 -30.56
CA ARG A 553 10.74 -9.39 -31.91
C ARG A 553 11.61 -10.65 -31.92
N THR A 554 11.15 -11.66 -32.63
CA THR A 554 11.84 -12.92 -32.86
C THR A 554 11.37 -13.51 -34.21
N ASN A 555 11.91 -14.67 -34.60
CA ASN A 555 11.51 -15.35 -35.81
C ASN A 555 11.48 -16.88 -35.62
N ALA A 556 10.94 -17.56 -36.63
CA ALA A 556 10.75 -19.01 -36.61
C ALA A 556 12.04 -19.79 -36.32
N ARG A 557 13.17 -19.40 -36.96
CA ARG A 557 14.48 -20.04 -36.72
C ARG A 557 14.93 -19.89 -35.28
N GLN A 558 14.78 -18.70 -34.70
CA GLN A 558 15.14 -18.42 -33.31
C GLN A 558 14.25 -19.22 -32.35
N LEU A 559 12.95 -19.30 -32.58
CA LEU A 559 12.04 -20.09 -31.74
C LEU A 559 12.38 -21.58 -31.75
N ARG A 560 12.77 -22.14 -32.90
CA ARG A 560 13.21 -23.55 -32.97
C ARG A 560 14.49 -23.78 -32.18
N VAL A 561 15.48 -22.89 -32.28
CA VAL A 561 16.71 -22.99 -31.48
C VAL A 561 16.39 -22.92 -29.98
N ILE A 562 15.48 -22.01 -29.57
CA ILE A 562 15.03 -21.92 -28.17
C ILE A 562 14.34 -23.23 -27.73
N ALA A 563 13.52 -23.83 -28.59
CA ALA A 563 12.87 -25.09 -28.32
C ALA A 563 13.90 -26.25 -28.19
N ASP A 564 14.85 -26.34 -29.14
CA ASP A 564 15.92 -27.34 -29.11
C ASP A 564 16.78 -27.24 -27.86
N LEU A 565 17.16 -26.03 -27.46
CA LEU A 565 17.93 -25.79 -26.22
C LEU A 565 17.14 -26.17 -24.97
N SER A 566 15.82 -25.95 -24.95
CA SER A 566 14.97 -26.33 -23.82
C SER A 566 14.71 -27.84 -23.73
N ASP A 567 14.65 -28.53 -24.87
CA ASP A 567 14.53 -29.98 -24.87
C ASP A 567 15.83 -30.66 -24.45
N GLU A 568 16.98 -30.18 -24.93
CA GLU A 568 18.28 -30.81 -24.69
C GLU A 568 18.81 -30.51 -23.28
N PHE A 569 18.69 -29.27 -22.80
CA PHE A 569 19.31 -28.81 -21.56
C PHE A 569 18.30 -28.44 -20.47
N GLY A 570 17.02 -28.24 -20.82
CA GLY A 570 15.96 -27.77 -19.94
C GLY A 570 14.93 -28.83 -19.57
N LYS A 571 13.66 -28.44 -19.56
CA LYS A 571 12.51 -29.32 -19.27
C LYS A 571 11.39 -29.22 -20.33
N GLY A 572 11.74 -28.89 -21.58
CA GLY A 572 10.79 -28.88 -22.67
C GLY A 572 9.78 -27.71 -22.65
N PHE A 573 10.11 -26.60 -21.98
CA PHE A 573 9.30 -25.38 -22.01
C PHE A 573 10.13 -24.10 -21.85
N ALA A 574 9.55 -22.98 -22.25
CA ALA A 574 10.07 -21.65 -22.01
C ALA A 574 9.00 -20.74 -21.37
N ASP A 575 9.41 -19.65 -20.74
CA ASP A 575 8.46 -18.65 -20.20
C ASP A 575 8.63 -17.31 -20.89
N LEU A 576 7.51 -16.75 -21.33
CA LEU A 576 7.38 -15.37 -21.78
C LEU A 576 7.26 -14.46 -20.54
N THR A 577 7.86 -13.28 -20.62
CA THR A 577 7.85 -12.34 -19.49
C THR A 577 6.99 -11.12 -19.77
N THR A 578 6.55 -10.42 -18.72
CA THR A 578 5.86 -9.12 -18.81
C THR A 578 6.73 -8.01 -19.43
N ARG A 579 7.95 -8.33 -19.85
CA ARG A 579 8.89 -7.43 -20.52
C ARG A 579 9.28 -7.93 -21.90
N GLN A 580 8.43 -8.73 -22.55
CA GLN A 580 8.61 -9.24 -23.91
C GLN A 580 9.89 -10.05 -24.10
N GLN A 581 10.39 -10.70 -23.02
CA GLN A 581 11.60 -11.52 -23.08
C GLN A 581 11.22 -12.99 -22.94
N ILE A 582 12.13 -13.89 -23.38
CA ILE A 582 11.99 -15.34 -23.23
C ILE A 582 13.01 -15.84 -22.20
N GLN A 583 12.59 -16.79 -21.37
CA GLN A 583 13.45 -17.41 -20.35
C GLN A 583 13.58 -18.90 -20.61
N LEU A 584 14.83 -19.38 -20.65
CA LEU A 584 15.18 -20.80 -20.59
C LEU A 584 15.52 -21.17 -19.16
N ARG A 585 15.26 -22.42 -18.78
CA ARG A 585 15.38 -22.87 -17.38
C ARG A 585 15.87 -24.31 -17.28
N TRP A 586 16.35 -24.67 -16.07
CA TRP A 586 16.75 -26.01 -15.66
C TRP A 586 18.05 -26.56 -16.25
N PHE A 587 18.79 -25.79 -16.99
CA PHE A 587 20.13 -26.17 -17.50
C PHE A 587 21.19 -25.99 -16.41
N THR A 588 22.32 -26.70 -16.54
CA THR A 588 23.45 -26.65 -15.63
C THR A 588 24.49 -25.60 -16.06
N LEU A 589 25.48 -25.34 -15.20
CA LEU A 589 26.57 -24.43 -15.55
C LEU A 589 27.39 -24.94 -16.74
N GLY A 590 27.56 -26.27 -16.84
CA GLY A 590 28.27 -26.92 -17.93
C GLY A 590 27.64 -26.69 -19.31
N ASP A 591 26.31 -26.51 -19.36
CA ASP A 591 25.58 -26.34 -20.62
C ASP A 591 25.64 -24.90 -21.16
N VAL A 592 26.00 -23.94 -20.32
CA VAL A 592 25.94 -22.50 -20.62
C VAL A 592 26.75 -22.11 -21.86
N PRO A 593 28.03 -22.58 -22.06
CA PRO A 593 28.79 -22.21 -23.23
C PRO A 593 28.12 -22.63 -24.54
N GLU A 594 27.58 -23.84 -24.61
CA GLU A 594 26.90 -24.36 -25.80
C GLU A 594 25.59 -23.63 -26.05
N ILE A 595 24.82 -23.35 -24.99
CA ILE A 595 23.59 -22.54 -25.09
C ILE A 595 23.91 -21.16 -25.68
N TRP A 596 24.93 -20.47 -25.17
CA TRP A 596 25.31 -19.15 -25.71
C TRP A 596 25.78 -19.22 -27.16
N ARG A 597 26.59 -20.21 -27.50
CA ARG A 597 27.09 -20.40 -28.87
C ARG A 597 25.93 -20.54 -29.88
N ARG A 598 24.96 -21.43 -29.59
CA ARG A 598 23.80 -21.68 -30.45
C ARG A 598 22.84 -20.48 -30.53
N LEU A 599 22.69 -19.73 -29.46
CA LEU A 599 21.93 -18.48 -29.46
C LEU A 599 22.59 -17.42 -30.35
N GLU A 600 23.90 -17.27 -30.25
CA GLU A 600 24.66 -16.31 -31.05
C GLU A 600 24.61 -16.62 -32.57
N GLU A 601 24.60 -17.88 -32.97
CA GLU A 601 24.44 -18.33 -34.37
C GLU A 601 23.10 -17.91 -35.01
N VAL A 602 22.10 -17.62 -34.19
CA VAL A 602 20.81 -17.10 -34.66
C VAL A 602 20.59 -15.64 -34.29
N GLY A 603 21.63 -14.93 -33.87
CA GLY A 603 21.60 -13.51 -33.52
C GLY A 603 20.86 -13.21 -32.21
N LEU A 604 20.73 -14.17 -31.30
CA LEU A 604 20.18 -13.98 -29.98
C LEU A 604 21.28 -13.84 -28.92
N HIS A 605 21.02 -13.09 -27.88
CA HIS A 605 21.93 -12.95 -26.74
C HIS A 605 21.16 -12.69 -25.44
N SER A 606 21.85 -12.80 -24.30
CA SER A 606 21.30 -12.61 -22.97
C SER A 606 21.91 -11.44 -22.18
N LYS A 607 22.78 -10.64 -22.84
CA LYS A 607 23.54 -9.56 -22.20
C LYS A 607 22.61 -8.53 -21.53
N GLN A 608 22.97 -8.10 -20.33
CA GLN A 608 22.34 -7.03 -19.55
C GLN A 608 20.82 -7.22 -19.29
N THR A 609 20.34 -8.46 -19.23
CA THR A 609 18.94 -8.76 -18.90
C THR A 609 18.68 -8.90 -17.40
N GLY A 610 19.73 -8.81 -16.58
CA GLY A 610 19.70 -8.88 -15.13
C GLY A 610 20.44 -7.73 -14.46
N MET A 611 20.38 -7.66 -13.16
CA MET A 611 21.10 -6.77 -12.26
C MET A 611 20.88 -5.25 -12.48
N ASP A 612 21.86 -4.40 -12.16
CA ASP A 612 21.73 -2.93 -12.10
C ASP A 612 22.19 -2.28 -13.41
N ASN A 613 21.43 -2.51 -14.44
CA ASN A 613 21.62 -1.94 -15.77
C ASN A 613 20.30 -1.74 -16.49
N VAL A 614 20.33 -1.22 -17.69
CA VAL A 614 19.14 -1.08 -18.54
C VAL A 614 18.68 -2.46 -19.00
N ARG A 615 17.46 -2.84 -18.59
CA ARG A 615 16.84 -4.11 -18.99
C ARG A 615 16.39 -4.08 -20.44
N GLY A 616 15.88 -5.19 -20.95
CA GLY A 616 15.29 -5.23 -22.27
C GLY A 616 14.29 -4.08 -22.46
N VAL A 617 14.46 -3.30 -23.49
CA VAL A 617 13.59 -2.16 -23.83
C VAL A 617 12.28 -2.71 -24.39
N CYS A 618 11.16 -2.33 -23.78
CA CYS A 618 9.83 -2.71 -24.26
C CYS A 618 9.30 -1.73 -25.29
N GLY A 619 8.44 -2.22 -26.18
CA GLY A 619 7.73 -1.41 -27.16
C GLY A 619 6.40 -2.03 -27.51
N CYS A 620 5.58 -1.33 -28.32
CA CYS A 620 4.38 -1.94 -28.83
C CYS A 620 4.75 -3.17 -29.70
N PRO A 621 4.19 -4.36 -29.41
CA PRO A 621 4.53 -5.56 -30.16
C PRO A 621 4.12 -5.48 -31.63
N VAL A 622 3.18 -4.61 -31.98
CA VAL A 622 2.72 -4.40 -33.35
C VAL A 622 3.22 -3.08 -33.93
N SER A 623 4.29 -2.48 -33.36
CA SER A 623 4.90 -1.30 -33.92
C SER A 623 5.41 -1.55 -35.35
N GLY A 624 5.12 -0.63 -36.25
CA GLY A 624 5.36 -0.75 -37.68
C GLY A 624 4.26 -1.48 -38.43
N LEU A 625 3.26 -2.08 -37.77
CA LEU A 625 2.21 -2.88 -38.37
C LEU A 625 0.81 -2.29 -38.19
N THR A 626 0.52 -1.78 -36.99
CA THR A 626 -0.84 -1.35 -36.61
C THR A 626 -1.21 -0.01 -37.25
N PRO A 627 -2.47 0.15 -37.71
CA PRO A 627 -2.99 1.47 -38.12
C PRO A 627 -3.20 2.41 -36.92
N HIS A 628 -3.16 1.88 -35.67
CA HIS A 628 -3.37 2.62 -34.43
C HIS A 628 -2.07 3.12 -33.80
N GLU A 629 -1.07 3.45 -34.61
CA GLU A 629 0.15 4.11 -34.13
C GLU A 629 0.35 5.47 -34.81
N LEU A 630 0.91 6.42 -34.02
CA LEU A 630 1.30 7.72 -34.56
C LEU A 630 2.60 7.63 -35.35
N LEU A 631 3.51 6.76 -34.90
CA LEU A 631 4.83 6.52 -35.52
C LEU A 631 5.39 5.15 -35.09
N ASP A 632 6.28 4.59 -35.90
CA ASP A 632 7.00 3.36 -35.56
C ASP A 632 8.15 3.69 -34.58
N ALA A 633 8.07 3.14 -33.37
CA ALA A 633 9.09 3.33 -32.32
C ALA A 633 10.28 2.37 -32.46
N THR A 634 10.24 1.38 -33.34
CA THR A 634 11.28 0.36 -33.50
C THR A 634 12.67 0.93 -33.77
N PRO A 635 12.83 1.91 -34.69
CA PRO A 635 14.16 2.51 -34.96
C PRO A 635 14.78 3.14 -33.69
N VAL A 636 13.98 3.84 -32.90
CA VAL A 636 14.42 4.48 -31.64
C VAL A 636 14.86 3.44 -30.63
N ILE A 637 14.10 2.35 -30.48
CA ILE A 637 14.45 1.23 -29.57
C ILE A 637 15.78 0.62 -30.00
N ARG A 638 16.00 0.41 -31.29
CA ARG A 638 17.26 -0.15 -31.82
C ARG A 638 18.44 0.78 -31.54
N GLN A 639 18.33 2.05 -31.89
CA GLN A 639 19.36 3.05 -31.63
C GLN A 639 19.73 3.13 -30.16
N PHE A 640 18.76 3.13 -29.27
CA PHE A 640 19.01 3.15 -27.82
C PHE A 640 19.69 1.85 -27.35
N ASN A 641 19.26 0.68 -27.85
CA ASN A 641 19.93 -0.59 -27.54
C ASN A 641 21.39 -0.63 -28.00
N GLU A 642 21.70 -0.09 -29.19
CA GLU A 642 23.07 0.01 -29.70
C GLU A 642 23.99 0.84 -28.79
N VAL A 643 23.46 1.88 -28.15
CA VAL A 643 24.21 2.69 -27.19
C VAL A 643 24.50 1.97 -25.89
N ILE A 644 23.53 1.21 -25.37
CA ILE A 644 23.61 0.69 -23.99
C ILE A 644 24.12 -0.74 -23.88
N VAL A 645 23.88 -1.60 -24.88
CA VAL A 645 24.24 -3.02 -24.79
C VAL A 645 25.74 -3.23 -25.00
N GLY A 646 26.41 -3.84 -24.03
CA GLY A 646 27.84 -4.04 -24.03
C GLY A 646 28.64 -2.81 -23.62
N ASN A 647 28.00 -1.67 -23.39
CA ASN A 647 28.69 -0.44 -23.00
C ASN A 647 28.82 -0.37 -21.48
N LYS A 648 30.08 -0.35 -21.00
CA LYS A 648 30.39 -0.28 -19.56
C LYS A 648 29.92 1.00 -18.89
N GLU A 649 29.76 2.10 -19.62
CA GLU A 649 29.20 3.32 -19.07
C GLU A 649 27.77 3.13 -18.52
N PHE A 650 27.02 2.15 -19.05
CA PHE A 650 25.65 1.86 -18.67
C PHE A 650 25.47 0.48 -18.02
N SER A 651 26.57 -0.20 -17.68
CA SER A 651 26.54 -1.50 -17.00
C SER A 651 26.44 -1.38 -15.48
N ASN A 652 26.82 -0.25 -14.89
CA ASN A 652 26.85 0.00 -13.46
C ASN A 652 25.91 1.15 -13.07
N LEU A 653 24.59 0.91 -13.11
CA LEU A 653 23.60 1.86 -12.63
C LEU A 653 23.33 1.66 -11.11
N PRO A 654 22.79 2.67 -10.39
CA PRO A 654 22.40 2.50 -8.99
C PRO A 654 21.42 1.35 -8.75
N ARG A 655 20.53 1.07 -9.72
CA ARG A 655 19.52 0.02 -9.66
C ARG A 655 19.09 -0.41 -11.06
N LYS A 656 18.35 -1.54 -11.16
CA LYS A 656 17.69 -1.97 -12.40
C LYS A 656 16.94 -0.79 -13.03
N PHE A 657 17.02 -0.67 -14.34
CA PHE A 657 16.45 0.43 -15.08
C PHE A 657 15.56 -0.09 -16.22
N ASN A 658 14.33 0.32 -16.24
CA ASN A 658 13.30 -0.16 -17.15
C ASN A 658 12.89 0.94 -18.12
N VAL A 659 12.82 0.62 -19.40
CA VAL A 659 12.48 1.57 -20.46
C VAL A 659 11.38 0.99 -21.34
N THR A 660 10.40 1.83 -21.66
CA THR A 660 9.39 1.55 -22.69
C THR A 660 9.34 2.71 -23.68
N ILE A 661 9.39 2.40 -24.96
CA ILE A 661 9.29 3.37 -26.06
C ILE A 661 8.14 2.92 -26.96
N THR A 662 7.10 3.75 -27.11
CA THR A 662 5.93 3.39 -27.93
C THR A 662 5.37 4.57 -28.71
N GLY A 663 5.07 4.32 -29.97
CA GLY A 663 4.29 5.23 -30.82
C GLY A 663 2.84 4.83 -30.94
N CYS A 664 2.41 3.75 -30.27
CA CYS A 664 1.07 3.22 -30.28
C CYS A 664 0.12 4.07 -29.42
N LEU A 665 -1.07 4.35 -29.94
CA LEU A 665 -2.10 5.13 -29.28
C LEU A 665 -2.82 4.35 -28.15
N GLU A 666 -2.70 3.03 -28.11
CA GLU A 666 -3.52 2.13 -27.28
C GLU A 666 -2.85 1.68 -25.97
N ASN A 667 -1.76 2.30 -25.58
CA ASN A 667 -1.07 2.09 -24.30
C ASN A 667 -0.80 0.61 -23.92
N CYS A 668 -0.46 -0.24 -24.88
CA CYS A 668 -0.32 -1.69 -24.71
C CYS A 668 0.92 -2.14 -23.90
N CYS A 669 1.88 -1.26 -23.61
CA CYS A 669 3.15 -1.59 -22.96
C CYS A 669 3.47 -0.77 -21.70
N HIS A 670 2.48 -0.08 -21.14
CA HIS A 670 2.50 0.58 -19.82
C HIS A 670 3.73 1.47 -19.55
N PRO A 671 4.02 2.50 -20.38
CA PRO A 671 5.15 3.39 -20.22
C PRO A 671 5.13 4.15 -18.90
N GLU A 672 3.95 4.41 -18.32
CA GLU A 672 3.75 5.09 -17.05
C GLU A 672 4.26 4.31 -15.83
N THR A 673 4.63 3.04 -16.00
CA THR A 673 5.15 2.18 -14.93
C THR A 673 6.68 2.02 -14.96
N GLN A 674 7.36 2.67 -15.91
CA GLN A 674 8.77 2.47 -16.22
C GLN A 674 9.66 3.65 -15.76
N ASP A 675 10.97 3.41 -15.59
CA ASP A 675 11.92 4.49 -15.27
C ASP A 675 11.99 5.54 -16.38
N ILE A 676 11.90 5.11 -17.66
CA ILE A 676 11.63 5.97 -18.81
C ILE A 676 10.43 5.43 -19.58
N GLY A 677 9.47 6.28 -19.87
CA GLY A 677 8.37 6.03 -20.79
C GLY A 677 8.34 7.08 -21.90
N LEU A 678 8.57 6.68 -23.16
CA LEU A 678 8.28 7.52 -24.32
C LEU A 678 6.90 7.18 -24.85
N VAL A 679 6.05 8.20 -24.99
CA VAL A 679 4.64 8.05 -25.38
C VAL A 679 4.33 8.89 -26.60
N PRO A 680 3.41 8.43 -27.48
CA PRO A 680 3.11 9.13 -28.74
C PRO A 680 2.56 10.53 -28.46
N ALA A 681 3.15 11.52 -29.11
CA ALA A 681 2.72 12.90 -29.02
C ALA A 681 2.97 13.61 -30.37
N PHE A 682 2.25 14.69 -30.61
CA PHE A 682 2.59 15.62 -31.68
C PHE A 682 2.76 17.04 -31.15
N ARG A 683 3.48 17.84 -31.89
CA ARG A 683 3.69 19.26 -31.64
C ARG A 683 3.70 20.04 -32.91
N GLU A 684 3.13 21.22 -32.89
CA GLU A 684 3.29 22.18 -33.99
C GLU A 684 4.63 22.88 -33.88
N LEU A 685 5.45 22.77 -34.92
CA LEU A 685 6.73 23.45 -35.05
C LEU A 685 6.78 24.13 -36.41
N ASP A 686 7.02 25.41 -36.44
CA ASP A 686 7.08 26.23 -37.67
C ASP A 686 5.85 26.04 -38.58
N GLY A 687 4.65 25.90 -37.94
CA GLY A 687 3.40 25.72 -38.67
C GLY A 687 3.16 24.31 -39.23
N GLN A 688 4.03 23.36 -38.89
CA GLN A 688 3.88 21.96 -39.28
C GLN A 688 3.68 21.05 -38.06
N GLN A 689 2.78 20.07 -38.19
CA GLN A 689 2.63 19.03 -37.18
C GLN A 689 3.81 18.07 -37.28
N VAL A 690 4.57 17.99 -36.21
CA VAL A 690 5.67 17.04 -36.03
C VAL A 690 5.25 15.97 -35.04
N ASN A 691 5.27 14.71 -35.47
CA ASN A 691 5.02 13.56 -34.61
C ASN A 691 6.31 13.17 -33.88
N GLY A 692 6.16 12.76 -32.62
CA GLY A 692 7.27 12.37 -31.78
C GLY A 692 6.77 11.80 -30.45
N PHE A 693 7.52 12.05 -29.39
CA PHE A 693 7.25 11.47 -28.08
C PHE A 693 7.22 12.53 -26.99
N ASN A 694 6.24 12.42 -26.08
CA ASN A 694 6.38 13.01 -24.75
C ASN A 694 7.19 12.06 -23.84
N VAL A 695 7.95 12.62 -22.92
CA VAL A 695 8.85 11.88 -22.04
C VAL A 695 8.29 11.81 -20.64
N LEU A 696 8.13 10.59 -20.13
CA LEU A 696 7.76 10.27 -18.76
C LEU A 696 8.98 9.67 -18.04
N VAL A 697 9.17 10.00 -16.76
CA VAL A 697 10.33 9.52 -15.98
C VAL A 697 9.93 9.10 -14.58
N GLY A 698 10.66 8.14 -14.00
CA GLY A 698 10.53 7.74 -12.59
C GLY A 698 9.33 6.85 -12.27
N GLY A 699 8.69 6.23 -13.26
CA GLY A 699 7.72 5.19 -12.99
C GLY A 699 8.35 3.95 -12.34
N LYS A 700 7.69 3.38 -11.35
CA LYS A 700 8.18 2.17 -10.68
C LYS A 700 7.05 1.32 -10.12
N GLN A 701 7.32 0.03 -10.06
CA GLN A 701 6.52 -0.97 -9.35
C GLN A 701 7.42 -1.77 -8.41
N GLY A 702 6.83 -2.39 -7.41
CA GLY A 702 7.49 -3.30 -6.49
C GLY A 702 7.93 -2.67 -5.17
N SER A 703 9.02 -3.18 -4.57
CA SER A 703 9.50 -2.77 -3.25
C SER A 703 9.62 -1.25 -3.12
N GLY A 704 9.08 -0.69 -2.03
CA GLY A 704 8.94 0.74 -1.83
C GLY A 704 7.72 1.36 -2.54
N GLY A 705 6.70 0.54 -2.89
CA GLY A 705 5.42 0.96 -3.44
C GLY A 705 5.42 1.20 -4.95
N TYR A 706 4.25 1.44 -5.50
CA TYR A 706 4.03 1.88 -6.86
C TYR A 706 4.11 3.40 -6.96
N ARG A 707 4.73 3.88 -8.04
CA ARG A 707 4.70 5.30 -8.43
C ARG A 707 4.50 5.40 -9.93
N PRO A 708 3.50 6.14 -10.40
CA PRO A 708 3.39 6.46 -11.82
C PRO A 708 4.56 7.34 -12.25
N ALA A 709 4.96 7.23 -13.51
CA ALA A 709 5.97 8.10 -14.07
C ALA A 709 5.49 9.56 -14.12
N THR A 710 6.41 10.46 -13.81
CA THR A 710 6.17 11.92 -13.83
C THR A 710 6.48 12.44 -15.25
N PRO A 711 5.63 13.28 -15.85
CA PRO A 711 5.97 13.97 -17.08
C PRO A 711 7.21 14.85 -16.90
N LEU A 712 8.21 14.68 -17.80
CA LEU A 712 9.42 15.53 -17.82
C LEU A 712 9.16 16.89 -18.49
N ASP A 713 7.93 17.13 -18.95
CA ASP A 713 7.55 18.28 -19.77
C ASP A 713 8.47 18.44 -20.99
N THR A 714 8.66 17.34 -21.70
CA THR A 714 9.59 17.26 -22.83
C THR A 714 8.97 16.56 -24.01
N PHE A 715 9.09 17.17 -25.18
CA PHE A 715 8.84 16.55 -26.48
C PHE A 715 10.17 16.19 -27.13
N ALA A 716 10.31 14.95 -27.57
CA ALA A 716 11.46 14.45 -28.33
C ALA A 716 11.03 14.04 -29.73
N ARG A 717 11.74 14.53 -30.74
CA ARG A 717 11.57 14.04 -32.11
C ARG A 717 12.11 12.61 -32.21
N PRO A 718 11.66 11.78 -33.18
CA PRO A 718 12.12 10.40 -33.30
C PRO A 718 13.64 10.27 -33.38
N GLU A 719 14.30 11.14 -34.13
CA GLU A 719 15.75 11.17 -34.32
C GLU A 719 16.54 11.57 -33.06
N GLU A 720 15.91 12.30 -32.11
CA GLU A 720 16.51 12.76 -30.87
C GLU A 720 16.19 11.84 -29.66
N ALA A 721 15.20 10.98 -29.80
CA ALA A 721 14.59 10.26 -28.69
C ALA A 721 15.58 9.29 -28.01
N ALA A 722 16.43 8.61 -28.77
CA ALA A 722 17.44 7.71 -28.21
C ALA A 722 18.51 8.48 -27.41
N GLU A 723 18.94 9.66 -27.90
CA GLU A 723 19.86 10.55 -27.21
C GLU A 723 19.27 11.07 -25.89
N VAL A 724 18.00 11.45 -25.88
CA VAL A 724 17.28 11.88 -24.66
C VAL A 724 17.24 10.73 -23.65
N CYS A 725 16.90 9.51 -24.05
CA CYS A 725 16.93 8.34 -23.18
C CYS A 725 18.33 8.09 -22.58
N THR A 726 19.37 8.26 -23.41
CA THR A 726 20.76 8.10 -22.99
C THR A 726 21.15 9.15 -21.95
N ALA A 727 20.81 10.41 -22.15
CA ALA A 727 21.09 11.50 -21.21
C ALA A 727 20.34 11.29 -19.86
N ILE A 728 19.08 10.82 -19.89
CA ILE A 728 18.31 10.48 -18.69
C ILE A 728 18.98 9.32 -17.93
N THR A 729 19.41 8.29 -18.65
CA THR A 729 20.10 7.13 -18.06
C THR A 729 21.42 7.52 -17.41
N ALA A 730 22.20 8.39 -18.08
CA ALA A 730 23.46 8.92 -17.55
C ALA A 730 23.23 9.82 -16.32
N ALA A 731 22.17 10.64 -16.32
CA ALA A 731 21.79 11.45 -15.14
C ALA A 731 21.47 10.55 -13.94
N PHE A 732 20.74 9.46 -14.16
CA PHE A 732 20.45 8.48 -13.10
C PHE A 732 21.72 7.74 -12.64
N ARG A 733 22.62 7.33 -13.56
CA ARG A 733 23.88 6.69 -13.22
C ARG A 733 24.70 7.52 -12.23
N ASP A 734 24.80 8.83 -12.50
CA ASP A 734 25.70 9.71 -11.79
C ASP A 734 25.09 10.31 -10.50
N HIS A 735 23.78 10.47 -10.44
CA HIS A 735 23.08 11.13 -9.31
C HIS A 735 22.16 10.21 -8.52
N GLY A 736 21.87 8.99 -9.00
CA GLY A 736 21.02 8.06 -8.29
C GLY A 736 21.67 7.55 -7.01
N SER A 737 20.87 7.44 -5.94
CA SER A 737 21.34 6.93 -4.65
C SER A 737 21.83 5.49 -4.77
N ARG A 738 22.96 5.18 -4.13
CA ARG A 738 23.56 3.84 -4.02
C ARG A 738 23.61 3.34 -2.58
N ALA A 739 23.09 4.14 -1.63
CA ALA A 739 23.16 3.84 -0.20
C ALA A 739 22.30 2.63 0.16
N THR A 740 21.01 2.64 -0.23
CA THR A 740 20.08 1.55 0.03
C THR A 740 19.38 1.09 -1.24
N ARG A 741 19.29 -0.22 -1.44
CA ARG A 741 18.65 -0.78 -2.66
C ARG A 741 17.16 -0.51 -2.77
N VAL A 742 16.48 -0.25 -1.66
CA VAL A 742 15.03 0.04 -1.65
C VAL A 742 14.75 1.42 -2.25
N ARG A 743 15.61 2.42 -1.98
CA ARG A 743 15.47 3.80 -2.45
C ARG A 743 16.41 4.16 -3.63
N ALA A 744 16.93 3.19 -4.35
CA ALA A 744 17.92 3.40 -5.43
C ALA A 744 17.31 3.50 -6.85
N ARG A 745 15.97 3.60 -7.02
CA ARG A 745 15.31 3.75 -8.33
C ARG A 745 15.25 5.22 -8.75
N LEU A 746 15.12 5.48 -10.06
CA LEU A 746 15.00 6.85 -10.61
C LEU A 746 13.86 7.66 -9.97
N ALA A 747 12.75 7.03 -9.63
CA ALA A 747 11.63 7.67 -8.94
C ALA A 747 12.06 8.42 -7.67
N PHE A 748 12.98 7.86 -6.91
CA PHE A 748 13.48 8.48 -5.68
C PHE A 748 14.44 9.64 -5.97
N LEU A 749 15.27 9.55 -7.01
CA LEU A 749 16.09 10.69 -7.44
C LEU A 749 15.22 11.90 -7.83
N ILE A 750 14.10 11.63 -8.53
CA ILE A 750 13.15 12.69 -8.92
C ILE A 750 12.41 13.23 -7.71
N GLU A 751 12.04 12.37 -6.75
CA GLU A 751 11.42 12.77 -5.49
C GLU A 751 12.36 13.68 -4.68
N ASP A 752 13.62 13.28 -4.55
CA ASP A 752 14.62 13.96 -3.72
C ASP A 752 15.08 15.30 -4.33
N ARG A 753 15.21 15.38 -5.66
CA ARG A 753 15.76 16.55 -6.37
C ARG A 753 14.71 17.41 -7.07
N GLY A 754 13.54 16.88 -7.31
CA GLY A 754 12.46 17.52 -8.08
C GLY A 754 12.62 17.36 -9.59
N ILE A 755 11.48 17.35 -10.29
CA ILE A 755 11.41 17.14 -11.74
C ILE A 755 12.08 18.28 -12.53
N ALA A 756 11.99 19.51 -12.05
CA ALA A 756 12.58 20.68 -12.72
C ALA A 756 14.11 20.60 -12.70
N TRP A 757 14.71 20.23 -11.57
CA TRP A 757 16.13 19.97 -11.46
C TRP A 757 16.55 18.85 -12.41
N PHE A 758 15.81 17.74 -12.41
CA PHE A 758 16.13 16.59 -13.26
C PHE A 758 16.10 16.95 -14.76
N ARG A 759 15.09 17.73 -15.18
CA ARG A 759 15.03 18.26 -16.54
C ARG A 759 16.27 19.11 -16.88
N THR A 760 16.65 20.02 -16.00
CA THR A 760 17.82 20.88 -16.19
C THR A 760 19.11 20.06 -16.33
N GLU A 761 19.25 19.00 -15.53
CA GLU A 761 20.40 18.10 -15.61
C GLU A 761 20.45 17.31 -16.94
N VAL A 762 19.31 16.87 -17.45
CA VAL A 762 19.20 16.23 -18.77
C VAL A 762 19.58 17.24 -19.88
N GLU A 763 19.06 18.47 -19.82
CA GLU A 763 19.41 19.55 -20.77
C GLU A 763 20.91 19.87 -20.76
N ARG A 764 21.52 19.92 -19.57
CA ARG A 764 22.97 20.15 -19.41
C ARG A 764 23.80 19.06 -20.11
N ARG A 765 23.36 17.79 -20.02
CA ARG A 765 24.03 16.66 -20.68
C ARG A 765 23.89 16.71 -22.20
N LEU A 766 22.72 17.12 -22.67
CA LEU A 766 22.46 17.26 -24.10
C LEU A 766 23.11 18.50 -24.71
N GLY A 767 23.57 19.46 -23.90
CA GLY A 767 24.11 20.74 -24.38
C GLY A 767 23.05 21.66 -25.03
N ARG A 768 21.77 21.33 -24.92
CA ARG A 768 20.67 22.12 -25.51
C ARG A 768 19.41 22.09 -24.64
N LYS A 769 18.53 23.06 -24.86
CA LYS A 769 17.19 23.05 -24.23
C LYS A 769 16.28 22.03 -24.91
N LEU A 770 15.47 21.39 -24.10
CA LEU A 770 14.45 20.46 -24.57
C LEU A 770 13.15 21.23 -24.94
N LEU A 771 12.52 20.81 -26.00
CA LEU A 771 11.18 21.30 -26.35
C LEU A 771 10.19 20.96 -25.22
N ARG A 772 9.21 21.84 -24.98
CA ARG A 772 8.10 21.53 -24.07
C ARG A 772 7.26 20.40 -24.63
N ALA A 773 6.59 19.66 -23.74
CA ALA A 773 5.72 18.56 -24.10
C ALA A 773 4.70 18.97 -25.18
N GLY A 774 4.44 18.04 -26.08
CA GLY A 774 3.39 18.15 -27.10
C GLY A 774 2.06 17.57 -26.61
N THR A 775 1.08 17.52 -27.49
CA THR A 775 -0.21 16.91 -27.22
C THR A 775 -0.06 15.39 -27.11
N ASP A 776 -0.42 14.83 -25.95
CA ASP A 776 -0.41 13.39 -25.68
C ASP A 776 -1.52 12.71 -26.49
N MET A 777 -1.17 11.72 -27.28
CA MET A 777 -2.09 11.03 -28.20
C MET A 777 -2.59 9.69 -27.68
N ARG A 778 -2.18 9.28 -26.46
CA ARG A 778 -2.62 8.00 -25.89
C ARG A 778 -4.13 7.99 -25.65
N LYS A 779 -4.76 6.90 -26.04
CA LYS A 779 -6.15 6.59 -25.68
C LYS A 779 -6.23 6.05 -24.25
N ALA A 780 -7.37 6.24 -23.60
CA ALA A 780 -7.63 5.65 -22.29
C ALA A 780 -7.82 4.12 -22.33
N HIS A 781 -7.99 3.57 -23.51
CA HIS A 781 -8.21 2.15 -23.74
C HIS A 781 -6.86 1.42 -23.86
N HIS A 782 -6.83 0.20 -23.37
CA HIS A 782 -5.69 -0.73 -23.42
C HIS A 782 -6.00 -1.86 -24.39
N ALA A 783 -5.10 -2.12 -25.36
CA ALA A 783 -5.16 -3.27 -26.24
C ALA A 783 -4.16 -4.34 -25.80
N ASP A 784 -4.59 -5.59 -25.85
CA ASP A 784 -3.74 -6.77 -25.60
C ASP A 784 -3.19 -7.39 -26.91
N HIS A 785 -3.74 -6.95 -28.06
CA HIS A 785 -3.43 -7.41 -29.41
C HIS A 785 -3.72 -8.90 -29.65
N LEU A 786 -4.57 -9.54 -28.81
CA LEU A 786 -5.10 -10.88 -29.07
C LEU A 786 -6.23 -10.80 -30.11
N GLY A 787 -6.30 -11.80 -30.98
CA GLY A 787 -7.27 -11.85 -32.08
C GLY A 787 -6.67 -11.56 -33.43
N ILE A 788 -7.53 -11.37 -34.41
CA ILE A 788 -7.18 -11.09 -35.81
C ILE A 788 -7.35 -9.60 -36.05
N HIS A 789 -6.28 -8.93 -36.43
CA HIS A 789 -6.30 -7.49 -36.65
C HIS A 789 -5.69 -7.09 -38.00
N PRO A 790 -6.27 -6.10 -38.66
CA PRO A 790 -5.71 -5.58 -39.91
C PRO A 790 -4.39 -4.85 -39.66
N GLN A 791 -3.47 -4.95 -40.61
CA GLN A 791 -2.22 -4.18 -40.60
C GLN A 791 -2.33 -2.99 -41.55
N LYS A 792 -1.52 -1.95 -41.31
CA LYS A 792 -1.30 -0.92 -42.32
C LYS A 792 -0.53 -1.50 -43.51
N LYS A 793 -0.62 -0.85 -44.68
CA LYS A 793 0.19 -1.26 -45.84
C LYS A 793 1.69 -1.18 -45.48
N PRO A 794 2.50 -2.16 -45.89
CA PRO A 794 3.94 -2.16 -45.64
C PRO A 794 4.68 -0.93 -46.19
N TYR A 795 4.20 -0.41 -47.31
CA TYR A 795 4.68 0.82 -47.94
C TYR A 795 3.53 1.44 -48.81
N PRO A 796 3.63 2.75 -49.17
CA PRO A 796 2.51 3.47 -49.78
C PRO A 796 1.95 2.86 -51.07
N HIS A 797 2.78 2.21 -51.89
CA HIS A 797 2.38 1.60 -53.19
C HIS A 797 2.29 0.07 -53.09
N TYR A 798 1.98 -0.47 -51.92
CA TYR A 798 1.78 -1.91 -51.77
C TYR A 798 0.49 -2.35 -52.48
N GLU A 799 0.64 -3.21 -53.49
CA GLU A 799 -0.45 -3.79 -54.28
C GLU A 799 -0.78 -5.25 -53.93
N GLY A 800 -0.10 -5.81 -52.94
CA GLY A 800 -0.37 -7.16 -52.45
C GLY A 800 -1.67 -7.27 -51.66
N PRO A 801 -2.02 -8.49 -51.22
CA PRO A 801 -3.22 -8.73 -50.41
C PRO A 801 -3.18 -7.94 -49.08
N ALA A 802 -4.35 -7.59 -48.54
CA ALA A 802 -4.43 -7.04 -47.21
C ALA A 802 -3.73 -7.98 -46.19
N LEU A 803 -2.95 -7.41 -45.33
CA LEU A 803 -2.19 -8.14 -44.29
C LEU A 803 -2.85 -7.99 -42.95
N HIS A 804 -2.74 -9.04 -42.15
CA HIS A 804 -3.23 -9.09 -40.77
C HIS A 804 -2.12 -9.60 -39.82
N TYR A 805 -2.24 -9.27 -38.55
CA TYR A 805 -1.54 -9.99 -37.52
C TYR A 805 -2.55 -10.77 -36.66
N VAL A 806 -2.11 -11.94 -36.20
CA VAL A 806 -2.90 -12.83 -35.36
C VAL A 806 -2.20 -12.98 -34.02
N GLY A 807 -2.82 -12.44 -32.98
CA GLY A 807 -2.37 -12.57 -31.59
C GLY A 807 -2.99 -13.80 -30.95
N MET A 808 -2.19 -14.63 -30.30
CA MET A 808 -2.59 -15.84 -29.61
C MET A 808 -2.24 -15.79 -28.14
N LEU A 809 -3.15 -16.26 -27.30
CA LEU A 809 -2.94 -16.38 -25.86
C LEU A 809 -1.91 -17.49 -25.57
N VAL A 810 -0.89 -17.18 -24.80
CA VAL A 810 -0.04 -18.19 -24.15
C VAL A 810 -0.41 -18.22 -22.67
N PRO A 811 -1.13 -19.23 -22.19
CA PRO A 811 -1.65 -19.24 -20.82
C PRO A 811 -0.55 -18.98 -19.80
N VAL A 812 -0.70 -17.90 -19.02
CA VAL A 812 0.30 -17.38 -18.03
C VAL A 812 1.73 -17.25 -18.57
N GLY A 813 1.88 -17.17 -19.89
CA GLY A 813 3.17 -17.03 -20.57
C GLY A 813 4.07 -18.26 -20.52
N ARG A 814 3.56 -19.45 -20.20
CA ARG A 814 4.33 -20.71 -20.27
C ARG A 814 4.03 -21.43 -21.57
N ILE A 815 5.07 -21.76 -22.33
CA ILE A 815 4.95 -22.36 -23.66
C ILE A 815 5.86 -23.57 -23.77
N THR A 816 5.35 -24.70 -24.22
CA THR A 816 6.12 -25.93 -24.45
C THR A 816 6.96 -25.81 -25.73
N THR A 817 7.99 -26.66 -25.85
CA THR A 817 8.85 -26.71 -27.04
C THR A 817 8.07 -27.15 -28.28
N THR A 818 7.09 -28.03 -28.13
CA THR A 818 6.17 -28.43 -29.22
C THR A 818 5.36 -27.23 -29.71
N GLN A 819 4.79 -26.45 -28.79
CA GLN A 819 4.05 -25.24 -29.13
C GLN A 819 4.95 -24.18 -29.77
N LEU A 820 6.22 -24.00 -29.28
CA LEU A 820 7.15 -23.07 -29.90
C LEU A 820 7.44 -23.44 -31.36
N ARG A 821 7.65 -24.72 -31.67
CA ARG A 821 7.83 -25.18 -33.05
C ARG A 821 6.57 -25.00 -33.89
N ALA A 822 5.40 -25.32 -33.33
CA ALA A 822 4.14 -25.09 -34.04
C ALA A 822 3.93 -23.60 -34.37
N VAL A 823 4.22 -22.69 -33.45
CA VAL A 823 4.17 -21.25 -33.74
C VAL A 823 5.20 -20.83 -34.79
N ALA A 824 6.40 -21.40 -34.76
CA ALA A 824 7.42 -21.16 -35.80
C ALA A 824 6.93 -21.63 -37.17
N ASP A 825 6.30 -22.81 -37.27
CA ASP A 825 5.74 -23.35 -38.48
C ASP A 825 4.58 -22.51 -39.01
N LEU A 826 3.69 -22.02 -38.10
CA LEU A 826 2.63 -21.07 -38.48
C LEU A 826 3.20 -19.77 -39.07
N ALA A 827 4.21 -19.20 -38.44
CA ALA A 827 4.81 -17.95 -38.88
C ALA A 827 5.45 -18.06 -40.26
N GLU A 828 6.10 -19.20 -40.57
CA GLU A 828 6.68 -19.44 -41.91
C GLU A 828 5.62 -19.81 -42.96
N ARG A 829 4.65 -20.63 -42.60
CA ARG A 829 3.63 -21.11 -43.56
C ARG A 829 2.64 -20.01 -43.95
N TYR A 830 2.21 -19.21 -42.98
CA TYR A 830 1.13 -18.24 -43.17
C TYR A 830 1.57 -16.80 -43.23
N GLY A 831 2.68 -16.44 -42.56
CA GLY A 831 3.25 -15.11 -42.49
C GLY A 831 4.58 -15.00 -43.25
N ASN A 832 5.52 -14.26 -42.66
CA ASN A 832 6.88 -14.05 -43.20
C ASN A 832 7.98 -14.65 -42.28
N GLY A 833 7.62 -15.52 -41.35
CA GLY A 833 8.52 -16.14 -40.36
C GLY A 833 8.79 -15.26 -39.12
N GLU A 834 8.26 -14.04 -39.05
CA GLU A 834 8.37 -13.19 -37.87
C GLU A 834 7.39 -13.64 -36.81
N VAL A 835 7.80 -13.55 -35.52
CA VAL A 835 6.96 -13.73 -34.34
C VAL A 835 7.27 -12.62 -33.33
N ARG A 836 6.27 -12.15 -32.59
CA ARG A 836 6.45 -11.08 -31.62
C ARG A 836 5.87 -11.45 -30.25
N ALA A 837 6.64 -11.26 -29.20
CA ALA A 837 6.19 -11.43 -27.81
C ALA A 837 5.55 -10.14 -27.29
N THR A 838 4.50 -10.27 -26.47
CA THR A 838 3.77 -9.13 -25.89
C THR A 838 4.12 -8.92 -24.42
N THR A 839 3.79 -7.76 -23.85
CA THR A 839 3.88 -7.49 -22.41
C THR A 839 2.83 -8.28 -21.60
N GLY A 840 1.74 -8.71 -22.26
CA GLY A 840 0.74 -9.64 -21.71
C GLY A 840 1.17 -11.11 -21.73
N GLN A 841 2.46 -11.40 -22.02
CA GLN A 841 3.03 -12.75 -22.07
C GLN A 841 2.44 -13.63 -23.21
N ASN A 842 2.02 -13.02 -24.31
CA ASN A 842 1.39 -13.66 -25.47
C ASN A 842 2.30 -13.58 -26.71
N LEU A 843 1.92 -14.26 -27.78
CA LEU A 843 2.64 -14.25 -29.05
C LEU A 843 1.74 -13.70 -30.18
N ILE A 844 2.39 -13.11 -31.17
CA ILE A 844 1.74 -12.57 -32.38
C ILE A 844 2.47 -13.09 -33.61
N VAL A 845 1.73 -13.59 -34.58
CA VAL A 845 2.22 -13.90 -35.93
C VAL A 845 1.76 -12.77 -36.88
N PRO A 846 2.67 -11.92 -37.34
CA PRO A 846 2.33 -10.83 -38.27
C PRO A 846 2.39 -11.25 -39.75
N ASN A 847 1.99 -10.33 -40.63
CA ASN A 847 2.11 -10.39 -42.06
C ASN A 847 1.35 -11.57 -42.71
N VAL A 848 0.21 -11.93 -42.13
CA VAL A 848 -0.67 -12.97 -42.65
C VAL A 848 -1.57 -12.37 -43.72
N PRO A 849 -1.53 -12.84 -45.01
CA PRO A 849 -2.45 -12.40 -46.05
C PRO A 849 -3.89 -12.76 -45.70
N GLU A 850 -4.84 -11.85 -45.96
CA GLU A 850 -6.26 -12.01 -45.64
C GLU A 850 -6.84 -13.37 -46.08
N HIS A 851 -6.51 -13.79 -47.27
CA HIS A 851 -7.03 -15.05 -47.86
C HIS A 851 -6.47 -16.31 -47.14
N ARG A 852 -5.45 -16.19 -46.30
CA ARG A 852 -4.87 -17.29 -45.52
C ARG A 852 -5.39 -17.38 -44.09
N ILE A 853 -6.13 -16.39 -43.64
CA ILE A 853 -6.57 -16.30 -42.23
C ILE A 853 -7.41 -17.52 -41.85
N GLY A 854 -8.40 -17.89 -42.68
CA GLY A 854 -9.24 -19.06 -42.40
C GLY A 854 -8.43 -20.34 -42.23
N ALA A 855 -7.50 -20.62 -43.17
CA ALA A 855 -6.64 -21.79 -43.07
C ALA A 855 -5.69 -21.73 -41.84
N LEU A 856 -5.23 -20.54 -41.46
CA LEU A 856 -4.45 -20.35 -40.25
C LEU A 856 -5.26 -20.65 -38.98
N THR A 857 -6.49 -20.10 -38.91
CA THR A 857 -7.34 -20.26 -37.70
C THR A 857 -7.87 -21.69 -37.48
N ASP A 858 -7.88 -22.49 -38.54
CA ASP A 858 -8.24 -23.92 -38.49
C ASP A 858 -7.08 -24.82 -37.96
N GLU A 859 -5.87 -24.28 -37.78
CA GLU A 859 -4.73 -25.04 -37.29
C GLU A 859 -4.96 -25.51 -35.83
N PRO A 860 -4.64 -26.78 -35.51
CA PRO A 860 -4.92 -27.39 -34.19
C PRO A 860 -4.32 -26.65 -33.00
N ILE A 861 -3.24 -25.94 -33.20
CA ILE A 861 -2.54 -25.23 -32.11
C ILE A 861 -3.44 -24.19 -31.45
N PHE A 862 -4.45 -23.64 -32.16
CA PHE A 862 -5.36 -22.66 -31.55
C PHE A 862 -6.37 -23.25 -30.56
N GLN A 863 -6.42 -24.57 -30.40
CA GLN A 863 -7.12 -25.20 -29.30
C GLN A 863 -6.33 -25.04 -27.99
N GLU A 864 -4.99 -24.94 -28.06
CA GLU A 864 -4.10 -24.79 -26.91
C GLU A 864 -3.72 -23.31 -26.69
N LEU A 865 -3.48 -22.57 -27.77
CA LEU A 865 -3.09 -21.15 -27.80
C LEU A 865 -4.17 -20.34 -28.53
N PRO A 866 -5.35 -20.12 -27.94
CA PRO A 866 -6.48 -19.50 -28.63
C PRO A 866 -6.20 -18.05 -29.00
N PHE A 867 -6.69 -17.62 -30.17
CA PHE A 867 -6.67 -16.23 -30.59
C PHE A 867 -7.88 -15.43 -30.07
N ASP A 868 -8.98 -16.10 -29.71
CA ASP A 868 -10.17 -15.49 -29.08
C ASP A 868 -10.50 -16.16 -27.74
N PRO A 869 -9.66 -15.97 -26.71
CA PRO A 869 -9.92 -16.53 -25.40
C PRO A 869 -11.04 -15.79 -24.65
N SER A 870 -11.57 -16.43 -23.61
CA SER A 870 -12.54 -15.79 -22.71
C SER A 870 -11.98 -14.50 -22.10
N PRO A 871 -12.84 -13.54 -21.67
CA PRO A 871 -12.39 -12.31 -21.03
C PRO A 871 -11.50 -12.54 -19.79
N ILE A 872 -11.72 -13.63 -19.03
CA ILE A 872 -10.95 -14.00 -17.85
C ILE A 872 -9.53 -14.44 -18.24
N MET A 873 -9.43 -15.38 -19.19
CA MET A 873 -8.13 -15.86 -19.66
C MET A 873 -7.36 -14.80 -20.44
N ARG A 874 -8.07 -13.93 -21.17
CA ARG A 874 -7.49 -12.83 -21.94
C ARG A 874 -6.69 -11.87 -21.10
N GLY A 875 -7.17 -11.54 -19.92
CA GLY A 875 -6.53 -10.61 -19.00
C GLY A 875 -5.59 -11.24 -17.97
N LEU A 876 -5.32 -12.55 -18.09
CA LEU A 876 -4.54 -13.28 -17.07
C LEU A 876 -3.03 -13.12 -17.29
N VAL A 877 -2.35 -12.54 -16.32
CA VAL A 877 -0.88 -12.39 -16.28
C VAL A 877 -0.33 -12.93 -14.98
N ALA A 878 0.71 -13.75 -15.02
CA ALA A 878 1.35 -14.29 -13.82
C ALA A 878 2.88 -14.14 -13.87
N CYS A 879 3.47 -13.79 -12.73
CA CYS A 879 4.92 -13.81 -12.59
C CYS A 879 5.43 -15.27 -12.47
N THR A 880 6.73 -15.43 -12.27
CA THR A 880 7.36 -16.74 -12.21
C THR A 880 6.99 -17.59 -10.97
N GLY A 881 6.63 -16.94 -9.84
CA GLY A 881 6.36 -17.67 -8.59
C GLY A 881 7.58 -18.38 -8.00
N THR A 882 7.33 -19.27 -7.05
CA THR A 882 8.37 -20.05 -6.35
C THR A 882 9.10 -21.06 -7.24
N ASP A 883 8.58 -21.39 -8.40
CA ASP A 883 9.27 -22.28 -9.38
C ASP A 883 10.70 -21.81 -9.65
N TYR A 884 10.93 -20.50 -9.73
CA TYR A 884 12.23 -19.90 -10.09
C TYR A 884 12.56 -18.61 -9.39
N CYS A 885 11.76 -18.13 -8.46
CA CYS A 885 12.03 -16.86 -7.80
C CYS A 885 12.28 -17.06 -6.30
N GLY A 886 13.52 -16.80 -5.85
CA GLY A 886 13.85 -16.83 -4.43
C GLY A 886 13.21 -15.77 -3.58
N MET A 887 12.48 -14.80 -4.17
CA MET A 887 11.72 -13.77 -3.46
C MET A 887 10.22 -14.07 -3.43
N ALA A 888 9.74 -14.99 -4.25
CA ALA A 888 8.34 -15.36 -4.25
C ALA A 888 7.99 -16.14 -2.99
N LEU A 889 6.79 -15.89 -2.47
CA LEU A 889 6.24 -16.57 -1.30
C LEU A 889 5.37 -17.75 -1.69
N ILE A 890 4.77 -17.68 -2.89
CA ILE A 890 3.88 -18.71 -3.42
C ILE A 890 4.20 -19.04 -4.88
N GLU A 891 3.77 -20.19 -5.35
CA GLU A 891 3.64 -20.51 -6.76
C GLU A 891 2.55 -19.59 -7.39
N THR A 892 2.70 -19.22 -8.66
CA THR A 892 1.74 -18.28 -9.27
C THR A 892 1.09 -18.78 -10.54
N LYS A 893 1.84 -19.42 -11.45
CA LYS A 893 1.31 -19.78 -12.77
C LYS A 893 0.25 -20.88 -12.70
N GLY A 894 0.48 -21.92 -11.92
CA GLY A 894 -0.47 -23.00 -11.70
C GLY A 894 -1.73 -22.49 -10.99
N TYR A 895 -1.54 -21.75 -9.90
CA TYR A 895 -2.67 -21.17 -9.15
C TYR A 895 -3.49 -20.19 -10.00
N ALA A 896 -2.82 -19.35 -10.80
CA ALA A 896 -3.51 -18.41 -11.69
C ALA A 896 -4.39 -19.15 -12.70
N LEU A 897 -3.90 -20.22 -13.31
CA LEU A 897 -4.68 -21.03 -14.23
C LEU A 897 -5.82 -21.77 -13.53
N GLN A 898 -5.58 -22.34 -12.37
CA GLN A 898 -6.60 -23.04 -11.58
C GLN A 898 -7.77 -22.11 -11.23
N VAL A 899 -7.46 -20.93 -10.68
CA VAL A 899 -8.47 -19.95 -10.27
C VAL A 899 -9.19 -19.38 -11.49
N ALA A 900 -8.49 -19.08 -12.58
CA ALA A 900 -9.10 -18.56 -13.79
C ALA A 900 -10.08 -19.55 -14.42
N ARG A 901 -9.71 -20.82 -14.55
CA ARG A 901 -10.60 -21.89 -15.07
C ARG A 901 -11.83 -22.09 -14.18
N GLU A 902 -11.66 -22.02 -12.87
CA GLU A 902 -12.79 -22.13 -11.95
C GLU A 902 -13.73 -20.92 -12.07
N LEU A 903 -13.20 -19.73 -12.25
CA LEU A 903 -13.99 -18.53 -12.51
C LEU A 903 -14.74 -18.64 -13.86
N GLU A 904 -14.11 -19.14 -14.92
CA GLU A 904 -14.77 -19.40 -16.20
C GLU A 904 -15.95 -20.33 -16.03
N ARG A 905 -15.76 -21.47 -15.34
CA ARG A 905 -16.83 -22.43 -15.07
C ARG A 905 -17.99 -21.82 -14.27
N ARG A 906 -17.71 -20.98 -13.29
CA ARG A 906 -18.74 -20.32 -12.46
C ARG A 906 -19.48 -19.22 -13.17
N THR A 907 -18.85 -18.58 -14.14
CA THR A 907 -19.41 -17.49 -14.91
C THR A 907 -19.95 -17.94 -16.28
N GLU A 908 -20.00 -19.24 -16.54
CA GLU A 908 -20.53 -19.81 -17.78
C GLU A 908 -21.96 -19.32 -18.05
N GLY A 909 -22.20 -18.84 -19.26
CA GLY A 909 -23.49 -18.24 -19.67
C GLY A 909 -23.73 -16.81 -19.17
N ARG A 910 -22.83 -16.25 -18.35
CA ARG A 910 -22.88 -14.84 -17.90
C ARG A 910 -21.98 -13.96 -18.77
N LYS A 911 -22.37 -12.70 -18.93
CA LYS A 911 -21.54 -11.73 -19.64
C LYS A 911 -20.45 -11.20 -18.69
N VAL A 912 -19.23 -11.63 -18.88
CA VAL A 912 -18.04 -11.09 -18.21
C VAL A 912 -17.50 -9.90 -19.01
N MET A 913 -17.26 -8.78 -18.35
CA MET A 913 -16.65 -7.61 -18.98
C MET A 913 -15.13 -7.79 -19.13
N PRO A 914 -14.48 -7.14 -20.11
CA PRO A 914 -13.02 -7.15 -20.22
C PRO A 914 -12.37 -6.70 -18.90
N LEU A 915 -11.47 -7.51 -18.39
CA LEU A 915 -10.76 -7.27 -17.12
C LEU A 915 -9.33 -7.79 -17.21
N THR A 916 -8.48 -7.35 -16.29
CA THR A 916 -7.12 -7.87 -16.13
C THR A 916 -6.97 -8.50 -14.75
N ILE A 917 -6.42 -9.72 -14.69
CA ILE A 917 -6.13 -10.46 -13.45
C ILE A 917 -4.64 -10.70 -13.40
N HIS A 918 -3.93 -9.97 -12.57
CA HIS A 918 -2.48 -10.00 -12.51
C HIS A 918 -1.96 -10.60 -11.21
N TRP A 919 -1.11 -11.62 -11.31
CA TRP A 919 -0.53 -12.36 -10.18
C TRP A 919 0.94 -12.02 -9.97
N SER A 920 1.29 -11.64 -8.76
CA SER A 920 2.67 -11.48 -8.30
C SER A 920 2.90 -12.36 -7.06
N GLY A 921 3.90 -13.22 -7.07
CA GLY A 921 4.21 -14.12 -5.94
C GLY A 921 4.80 -13.43 -4.71
N CYS A 922 4.97 -12.09 -4.74
CA CYS A 922 5.49 -11.28 -3.63
C CYS A 922 5.31 -9.79 -3.92
N PRO A 923 5.61 -8.89 -2.95
CA PRO A 923 5.51 -7.43 -3.14
C PRO A 923 6.37 -6.83 -4.26
N ALA A 924 7.27 -7.59 -4.90
CA ALA A 924 8.11 -7.09 -5.98
C ALA A 924 7.34 -6.72 -7.26
N SER A 925 6.07 -7.06 -7.37
CA SER A 925 5.12 -6.69 -8.44
C SER A 925 5.59 -7.04 -9.86
N CYS A 926 6.25 -8.20 -10.02
CA CYS A 926 6.71 -8.63 -11.34
C CYS A 926 5.57 -8.97 -12.32
N GLY A 927 4.38 -9.31 -11.81
CA GLY A 927 3.15 -9.52 -12.56
C GLY A 927 2.31 -8.25 -12.73
N MET A 928 2.78 -7.11 -12.22
CA MET A 928 2.10 -5.80 -12.32
C MET A 928 0.70 -5.74 -11.65
N HIS A 929 0.49 -6.46 -10.54
CA HIS A 929 -0.79 -6.51 -9.83
C HIS A 929 -1.31 -5.13 -9.40
N GLN A 930 -0.42 -4.16 -9.18
CA GLN A 930 -0.78 -2.82 -8.70
C GLN A 930 -1.50 -1.94 -9.74
N VAL A 931 -1.55 -2.34 -11.00
CA VAL A 931 -2.24 -1.60 -12.09
C VAL A 931 -3.27 -2.46 -12.83
N ALA A 932 -3.65 -3.59 -12.27
CA ALA A 932 -4.64 -4.50 -12.83
C ALA A 932 -6.05 -4.21 -12.29
N THR A 933 -7.08 -4.59 -13.03
CA THR A 933 -8.48 -4.56 -12.57
C THR A 933 -8.64 -5.38 -11.30
N ILE A 934 -8.03 -6.58 -11.28
CA ILE A 934 -7.88 -7.45 -10.11
C ILE A 934 -6.40 -7.79 -9.99
N GLY A 935 -5.77 -7.36 -8.92
CA GLY A 935 -4.38 -7.65 -8.61
C GLY A 935 -4.27 -8.65 -7.45
N LEU A 936 -3.38 -9.63 -7.59
CA LEU A 936 -3.16 -10.68 -6.60
C LEU A 936 -1.68 -10.69 -6.21
N GLN A 937 -1.43 -10.44 -4.92
CA GLN A 937 -0.10 -10.47 -4.34
C GLN A 937 0.04 -11.66 -3.41
N GLY A 938 0.90 -12.60 -3.75
CA GLY A 938 1.16 -13.79 -2.95
C GLY A 938 1.66 -13.49 -1.54
N CYS A 939 1.11 -14.23 -0.59
CA CYS A 939 1.47 -14.23 0.82
C CYS A 939 1.30 -15.63 1.40
N ARG A 940 1.55 -15.80 2.69
CA ARG A 940 1.23 -17.03 3.42
C ARG A 940 0.28 -16.68 4.57
N SER A 941 -0.78 -17.43 4.71
CA SER A 941 -1.80 -17.30 5.75
C SER A 941 -1.73 -18.46 6.73
N ARG A 942 -1.88 -18.14 8.03
CA ARG A 942 -2.04 -19.16 9.07
C ARG A 942 -3.52 -19.40 9.29
N GLN A 943 -3.98 -20.62 9.07
CA GLN A 943 -5.36 -21.04 9.29
C GLN A 943 -5.65 -21.23 10.78
N SER A 944 -6.94 -21.29 11.14
CA SER A 944 -7.39 -21.50 12.53
C SER A 944 -6.90 -22.79 13.18
N ASN A 945 -6.60 -23.81 12.35
CA ASN A 945 -6.00 -25.07 12.79
C ASN A 945 -4.47 -24.98 13.00
N GLY A 946 -3.85 -23.79 12.80
CA GLY A 946 -2.42 -23.56 12.91
C GLY A 946 -1.61 -23.86 11.66
N GLU A 947 -2.22 -24.41 10.61
CA GLU A 947 -1.58 -24.72 9.33
C GLU A 947 -1.25 -23.43 8.56
N ILE A 948 -0.09 -23.40 7.90
CA ILE A 948 0.32 -22.29 7.03
C ILE A 948 0.07 -22.70 5.58
N VAL A 949 -0.84 -21.99 4.92
CA VAL A 949 -1.22 -22.22 3.54
C VAL A 949 -0.79 -21.07 2.63
N ASP A 950 -0.66 -21.36 1.33
CA ASP A 950 -0.46 -20.33 0.31
C ASP A 950 -1.74 -19.49 0.15
N ALA A 951 -1.57 -18.17 0.11
CA ALA A 951 -2.66 -17.20 0.08
C ALA A 951 -2.30 -16.01 -0.81
N ALA A 952 -3.26 -15.13 -1.08
CA ALA A 952 -3.01 -13.89 -1.78
C ALA A 952 -3.78 -12.72 -1.15
N HIS A 953 -3.15 -11.55 -1.15
CA HIS A 953 -3.87 -10.28 -1.00
C HIS A 953 -4.54 -9.95 -2.32
N VAL A 954 -5.79 -9.53 -2.27
CA VAL A 954 -6.58 -9.12 -3.43
C VAL A 954 -6.68 -7.60 -3.45
N CYS A 955 -6.25 -6.98 -4.53
CA CYS A 955 -6.47 -5.57 -4.77
C CYS A 955 -7.26 -5.37 -6.07
N VAL A 956 -8.04 -4.28 -6.15
CA VAL A 956 -8.97 -4.02 -7.24
C VAL A 956 -8.88 -2.59 -7.76
N ASN A 957 -9.50 -2.34 -8.91
CA ASN A 957 -9.62 -1.03 -9.54
C ASN A 957 -8.29 -0.40 -9.95
N GLY A 958 -7.23 -1.18 -10.11
CA GLY A 958 -6.01 -0.70 -10.73
C GLY A 958 -6.25 -0.39 -12.21
N LYS A 959 -5.58 0.62 -12.73
CA LYS A 959 -5.69 1.04 -14.11
C LYS A 959 -4.34 1.54 -14.61
N ALA A 960 -3.91 1.01 -15.74
CA ALA A 960 -2.80 1.55 -16.52
C ALA A 960 -3.31 2.59 -17.52
N GLY A 961 -2.44 3.42 -18.07
CA GLY A 961 -2.79 4.37 -19.13
C GLY A 961 -2.44 5.82 -18.80
N PRO A 962 -3.00 6.79 -19.56
CA PRO A 962 -2.70 8.22 -19.38
C PRO A 962 -3.00 8.75 -17.96
N ASN A 963 -4.02 8.19 -17.33
CA ASN A 963 -4.41 8.50 -15.96
C ASN A 963 -4.33 7.21 -15.12
N PRO A 964 -3.13 6.78 -14.72
CA PRO A 964 -2.95 5.52 -14.03
C PRO A 964 -3.54 5.59 -12.61
N VAL A 965 -4.17 4.49 -12.20
CA VAL A 965 -4.74 4.34 -10.85
C VAL A 965 -4.07 3.14 -10.19
N VAL A 966 -3.62 3.30 -8.97
CA VAL A 966 -3.10 2.20 -8.15
C VAL A 966 -4.27 1.37 -7.65
N ALA A 967 -4.17 0.06 -7.79
CA ALA A 967 -5.16 -0.86 -7.24
C ALA A 967 -5.26 -0.68 -5.71
N THR A 968 -6.48 -0.71 -5.21
CA THR A 968 -6.78 -0.62 -3.78
C THR A 968 -6.90 -2.02 -3.20
N ASP A 969 -6.26 -2.26 -2.06
CA ASP A 969 -6.38 -3.51 -1.34
C ASP A 969 -7.84 -3.73 -0.90
N LEU A 970 -8.40 -4.88 -1.25
CA LEU A 970 -9.77 -5.26 -0.95
C LEU A 970 -9.84 -6.36 0.10
N MET A 971 -9.02 -7.40 -0.05
CA MET A 971 -8.97 -8.53 0.88
C MET A 971 -7.52 -8.94 1.13
N TYR A 972 -7.24 -9.38 2.35
CA TYR A 972 -5.91 -9.86 2.75
C TYR A 972 -5.95 -11.35 3.06
N ASP A 973 -4.83 -12.03 2.85
CA ASP A 973 -4.55 -13.40 3.28
C ASP A 973 -5.60 -14.43 2.82
N VAL A 974 -6.22 -14.21 1.65
CA VAL A 974 -7.23 -15.13 1.11
C VAL A 974 -6.53 -16.43 0.66
N PRO A 975 -6.83 -17.59 1.26
CA PRO A 975 -6.27 -18.86 0.84
C PRO A 975 -6.55 -19.14 -0.64
N ILE A 976 -5.60 -19.74 -1.34
CA ILE A 976 -5.73 -19.99 -2.79
C ILE A 976 -7.00 -20.78 -3.12
N GLU A 977 -7.36 -21.74 -2.29
CA GLU A 977 -8.55 -22.56 -2.47
C GLU A 977 -9.87 -21.76 -2.42
N ARG A 978 -9.86 -20.61 -1.72
CA ARG A 978 -11.03 -19.73 -1.57
C ARG A 978 -11.04 -18.55 -2.51
N LEU A 979 -9.98 -18.38 -3.31
CA LEU A 979 -9.86 -17.21 -4.18
C LEU A 979 -10.97 -17.16 -5.24
N ALA A 980 -11.37 -18.28 -5.82
CA ALA A 980 -12.45 -18.30 -6.80
C ALA A 980 -13.78 -17.84 -6.17
N ASP A 981 -14.06 -18.23 -4.92
CA ASP A 981 -15.24 -17.78 -4.16
C ASP A 981 -15.20 -16.26 -3.93
N ALA A 982 -14.04 -15.75 -3.54
CA ALA A 982 -13.83 -14.34 -3.27
C ALA A 982 -13.90 -13.46 -4.53
N LEU A 983 -13.44 -13.97 -5.68
CA LEU A 983 -13.35 -13.21 -6.93
C LEU A 983 -14.62 -13.30 -7.79
N GLU A 984 -15.44 -14.35 -7.66
CA GLU A 984 -16.65 -14.51 -8.47
C GLU A 984 -17.60 -13.31 -8.37
N PRO A 985 -17.92 -12.77 -7.17
CA PRO A 985 -18.74 -11.56 -7.08
C PRO A 985 -18.13 -10.37 -7.82
N ILE A 986 -16.80 -10.18 -7.68
CA ILE A 986 -16.09 -9.06 -8.32
C ILE A 986 -16.18 -9.16 -9.85
N VAL A 987 -15.90 -10.34 -10.41
CA VAL A 987 -15.93 -10.60 -11.85
C VAL A 987 -17.35 -10.45 -12.42
N SER A 988 -18.38 -10.79 -11.63
CA SER A 988 -19.79 -10.72 -12.01
C SER A 988 -20.39 -9.31 -11.88
N TYR A 989 -19.83 -8.46 -11.02
CA TYR A 989 -20.37 -7.14 -10.64
C TYR A 989 -19.56 -5.94 -11.18
N LEU A 990 -18.55 -6.14 -12.01
CA LEU A 990 -17.84 -5.01 -12.62
C LEU A 990 -18.85 -4.11 -13.38
N PRO A 991 -18.97 -2.81 -12.99
CA PRO A 991 -20.07 -1.98 -13.46
C PRO A 991 -20.02 -1.75 -14.97
N ARG A 992 -21.19 -1.67 -15.59
CA ARG A 992 -21.33 -1.18 -16.96
C ARG A 992 -20.78 0.24 -17.04
N LYS A 993 -19.79 0.48 -17.86
CA LYS A 993 -19.42 1.85 -18.24
C LYS A 993 -20.50 2.50 -19.08
#